data_5e600262e9f2e1ebf4a6e31345f3bdac
#
_entry.id   5e600262e9f2e1ebf4a6e31345f3bdac
#
_cell.length_a   1.000
_cell.length_b   1.000
_cell.length_c   1.000
_cell.angle_alpha   90.00
_cell.angle_beta   90.00
_cell.angle_gamma   90.00
#
_symmetry.space_group_name_H-M   'P 1'
#
loop_
_entity.id
_entity.type
_entity.pdbx_description
1 polymer ?
#
loop_
_entity_poly.entity_id
_entity_poly.type
_entity_poly.pdbx_seq_one_letter_code
_entity_poly.pdbx_strand_id
1 'polypeptide(L)'
;MLSTGKEILPSDSNQLRKPKAMTTGRLWIALTIVFASCASAAAADAPTGKPQIQGGNLRIEFDNRLRSRVVARFDNKETVMGPFSASETVTTADRAWDGFLLVSQKREHTKDAFGEGERLTVEGKTGTLTKIVTVTVYDDFPAMAFFEVQYTNTGTTKLAIKSWTNNAYTVNALNNVGSPAFWSYQTGSYEKRPNWVVPLRANFRQENYQGMNASDYGGGTPILDVWRRDVGMAVGHVEPRPKLVSLPVSMPDPAHAKIAVRFNKAIPLDSGQSFHTFRTFVSVHQGDYFRTLADYRRFMMKQGFHAATAPDEAFGAIWCAWGYGRAVQPRQVYDTLPTAKRLGFVWVTLDDGWQNNVGDWALDPKKFPHGDADIKALVDRIHQEGFKAQLWWSPLSAVPDSELLRDHPDYELLNRDGSKRKVSWWNSYYLCPADRRVVEYHKALARKILVDWGFDGLKLDGQHMNGVPACYNPAHHHAQPEESVEALPDFFKAIYDTAQAVKPGTLVEFCPCGTSFSFFTMPNFNMSVASDPTSSFQVRSKAKTLKALIGDTVPFFGDHVELSDGGNDFASTLGVGGVVGTQFVIPSLVTKRTKSDLTPEREKEFEKWLRLYREKMLSKGEYLGQLYDIGFDVPEAHAIRKDQTMYYAFFAKRWKGPVELRGLGDRNYSVVDYVSGKSLGSVPGHSAHLSVEFDGDLLLEVKPQ
;
A
#
# COMPACT_ATOMS: atom_id res chain seq x y z
N MET A 1 -18.27 55.64 31.28
CA MET A 1 -18.07 56.86 30.54
C MET A 1 -17.94 56.39 29.10
N LEU A 2 -19.01 56.30 28.30
CA LEU A 2 -19.51 57.30 27.34
C LEU A 2 -18.38 57.68 26.34
N SER A 3 -18.44 57.44 25.03
CA SER A 3 -19.43 57.85 24.03
C SER A 3 -19.05 57.16 22.69
N THR A 4 -19.90 56.52 21.95
CA THR A 4 -20.79 56.91 20.83
C THR A 4 -20.11 57.65 19.65
N GLY A 5 -20.26 57.10 18.48
CA GLY A 5 -19.98 57.73 17.18
C GLY A 5 -20.48 56.86 16.05
N LYS A 6 -21.68 57.16 15.56
CA LYS A 6 -22.44 56.61 14.43
C LYS A 6 -22.07 57.28 13.10
N GLU A 7 -22.51 56.62 12.03
CA GLU A 7 -22.93 57.09 10.71
C GLU A 7 -21.84 57.28 9.65
N ILE A 8 -21.97 56.94 8.36
CA ILE A 8 -23.12 57.02 7.43
C ILE A 8 -22.83 56.17 6.17
N LEU A 9 -23.84 55.50 5.65
CA LEU A 9 -23.96 55.02 4.26
C LEU A 9 -24.20 56.19 3.28
N PRO A 10 -23.98 56.02 1.98
CA PRO A 10 -25.13 56.14 1.10
C PRO A 10 -25.29 55.02 0.07
N SER A 11 -26.57 54.76 -0.15
CA SER A 11 -27.22 54.07 -1.24
C SER A 11 -27.06 54.79 -2.56
N ASP A 12 -27.04 54.09 -3.68
CA ASP A 12 -27.90 54.47 -4.81
C ASP A 12 -28.26 53.29 -5.72
N SER A 13 -29.51 53.29 -5.99
CA SER A 13 -30.34 52.48 -6.83
C SER A 13 -30.16 52.75 -8.32
N ASN A 14 -30.33 51.77 -9.20
CA ASN A 14 -31.09 52.01 -10.42
C ASN A 14 -31.79 50.74 -10.96
N GLN A 15 -33.04 50.97 -11.23
CA GLN A 15 -34.10 50.06 -11.64
C GLN A 15 -34.14 49.82 -13.16
N LEU A 16 -34.65 48.64 -13.50
CA LEU A 16 -35.68 48.32 -14.48
C LEU A 16 -35.49 48.63 -15.99
N ARG A 17 -35.70 47.63 -16.82
CA ARG A 17 -36.79 47.61 -17.81
C ARG A 17 -36.97 46.22 -18.46
N LYS A 18 -38.17 45.66 -18.28
CA LYS A 18 -38.79 44.65 -19.18
C LYS A 18 -39.44 45.37 -20.35
N PRO A 19 -39.58 44.75 -21.51
CA PRO A 19 -40.68 45.03 -22.42
C PRO A 19 -41.63 43.85 -22.59
N LYS A 20 -42.88 44.26 -22.82
CA LYS A 20 -44.15 43.53 -22.93
C LYS A 20 -44.24 42.67 -24.19
N ALA A 21 -45.09 41.66 -24.08
CA ALA A 21 -45.65 40.86 -25.14
C ALA A 21 -46.54 41.66 -26.11
N MET A 22 -46.50 41.25 -27.35
CA MET A 22 -47.58 41.59 -28.34
C MET A 22 -47.97 40.34 -29.09
N THR A 23 -49.25 40.00 -28.97
CA THR A 23 -49.99 38.96 -29.64
C THR A 23 -50.36 39.40 -31.06
N THR A 24 -50.16 38.53 -32.07
CA THR A 24 -51.01 38.47 -33.26
C THR A 24 -51.09 37.03 -33.74
N GLY A 25 -52.30 36.51 -33.76
CA GLY A 25 -52.62 35.19 -34.27
C GLY A 25 -52.64 35.12 -35.80
N ARG A 26 -52.31 33.98 -36.31
CA ARG A 26 -52.78 33.47 -37.60
C ARG A 26 -52.91 31.93 -37.54
N LEU A 27 -54.16 31.55 -37.76
CA LEU A 27 -54.64 30.17 -37.94
C LEU A 27 -54.11 29.60 -39.24
N TRP A 28 -53.38 28.47 -39.17
CA TRP A 28 -53.17 27.61 -40.32
C TRP A 28 -53.53 26.18 -39.98
N ILE A 29 -54.49 25.65 -40.67
CA ILE A 29 -54.92 24.26 -40.69
C ILE A 29 -53.84 23.50 -41.38
N ALA A 30 -53.16 22.56 -40.70
CA ALA A 30 -52.30 21.61 -41.32
C ALA A 30 -52.82 20.18 -41.13
N LEU A 31 -53.04 19.56 -42.22
CA LEU A 31 -53.52 18.21 -42.46
C LEU A 31 -52.58 17.18 -41.81
N THR A 32 -53.12 16.39 -40.89
CA THR A 32 -52.38 15.32 -40.23
C THR A 32 -52.35 14.10 -41.15
N ILE A 33 -51.21 13.88 -41.83
CA ILE A 33 -50.92 12.60 -42.48
C ILE A 33 -50.28 11.71 -41.44
N VAL A 34 -51.01 10.70 -40.96
CA VAL A 34 -50.48 9.63 -40.11
C VAL A 34 -49.65 8.71 -40.98
N PHE A 35 -48.32 8.84 -40.94
CA PHE A 35 -47.41 7.79 -41.36
C PHE A 35 -47.28 6.78 -40.24
N ALA A 36 -47.94 5.66 -40.37
CA ALA A 36 -47.61 4.46 -39.59
C ALA A 36 -46.23 3.95 -40.02
N SER A 37 -45.16 4.41 -39.35
CA SER A 37 -43.87 3.78 -39.46
C SER A 37 -43.91 2.48 -38.64
N CYS A 38 -44.09 1.36 -39.33
CA CYS A 38 -43.69 0.06 -38.77
C CYS A 38 -42.20 0.10 -38.49
N ALA A 39 -41.84 0.39 -37.23
CA ALA A 39 -40.52 0.08 -36.71
C ALA A 39 -40.42 -1.45 -36.69
N SER A 40 -39.84 -2.03 -37.72
CA SER A 40 -39.28 -3.38 -37.61
C SER A 40 -38.21 -3.34 -36.56
N ALA A 41 -38.53 -3.87 -35.37
CA ALA A 41 -37.51 -4.25 -34.41
C ALA A 41 -36.61 -5.28 -35.13
N ALA A 42 -35.47 -4.84 -35.63
CA ALA A 42 -34.43 -5.75 -36.03
C ALA A 42 -34.13 -6.62 -34.83
N ALA A 43 -34.49 -7.90 -34.92
CA ALA A 43 -34.01 -8.90 -33.99
C ALA A 43 -32.48 -8.81 -34.02
N ALA A 44 -31.85 -8.41 -32.92
CA ALA A 44 -30.43 -8.42 -32.81
C ALA A 44 -30.00 -9.88 -33.08
N ASP A 45 -29.20 -10.07 -34.10
CA ASP A 45 -28.61 -11.37 -34.42
C ASP A 45 -28.01 -11.95 -33.16
N ALA A 46 -28.39 -13.20 -32.83
CA ALA A 46 -27.76 -13.93 -31.74
C ALA A 46 -26.25 -13.93 -31.95
N PRO A 47 -25.46 -13.57 -30.94
CA PRO A 47 -24.04 -13.36 -31.09
C PRO A 47 -23.36 -14.63 -31.62
N THR A 48 -22.82 -14.56 -32.83
CA THR A 48 -22.06 -15.63 -33.47
C THR A 48 -20.66 -15.67 -32.83
N GLY A 49 -20.50 -16.46 -31.78
CA GLY A 49 -19.22 -16.66 -31.10
C GLY A 49 -19.32 -16.52 -29.55
N LYS A 50 -18.39 -17.16 -28.87
CA LYS A 50 -18.28 -17.00 -27.40
C LYS A 50 -17.82 -15.60 -27.05
N PRO A 51 -18.46 -14.92 -26.07
CA PRO A 51 -18.00 -13.60 -25.62
C PRO A 51 -16.55 -13.68 -25.13
N GLN A 52 -15.70 -12.81 -25.63
CA GLN A 52 -14.32 -12.68 -25.16
C GLN A 52 -13.80 -11.28 -25.42
N ILE A 53 -12.86 -10.83 -24.57
CA ILE A 53 -12.13 -9.58 -24.75
C ILE A 53 -10.64 -9.85 -24.55
N GLN A 54 -9.81 -9.18 -25.34
CA GLN A 54 -8.38 -9.41 -25.39
C GLN A 54 -7.63 -8.11 -25.22
N GLY A 55 -6.71 -8.07 -24.25
CA GLY A 55 -5.62 -7.12 -24.16
C GLY A 55 -4.34 -7.68 -24.77
N GLY A 56 -3.22 -6.97 -24.62
CA GLY A 56 -1.94 -7.43 -25.16
C GLY A 56 -1.47 -8.75 -24.55
N ASN A 57 -1.53 -8.87 -23.21
CA ASN A 57 -1.00 -10.01 -22.48
C ASN A 57 -2.06 -10.92 -21.86
N LEU A 58 -3.34 -10.60 -21.97
CA LEU A 58 -4.41 -11.43 -21.44
C LEU A 58 -5.62 -11.49 -22.36
N ARG A 59 -6.42 -12.55 -22.20
CA ARG A 59 -7.76 -12.67 -22.75
C ARG A 59 -8.71 -13.18 -21.70
N ILE A 60 -9.88 -12.52 -21.58
CA ILE A 60 -11.00 -12.98 -20.76
C ILE A 60 -12.04 -13.61 -21.66
N GLU A 61 -12.44 -14.83 -21.38
CA GLU A 61 -13.43 -15.59 -22.13
C GLU A 61 -14.63 -15.90 -21.26
N PHE A 62 -15.84 -15.84 -21.83
CA PHE A 62 -17.09 -16.22 -21.16
C PHE A 62 -17.73 -17.40 -21.86
N ASP A 63 -18.41 -18.24 -21.09
CA ASP A 63 -19.27 -19.30 -21.62
C ASP A 63 -20.77 -18.89 -21.62
N ASN A 64 -21.64 -19.75 -22.11
CA ASN A 64 -23.07 -19.51 -22.17
C ASN A 64 -23.78 -19.42 -20.81
N ARG A 65 -23.07 -19.72 -19.70
CA ARG A 65 -23.54 -19.55 -18.31
C ARG A 65 -22.91 -18.34 -17.62
N LEU A 66 -22.34 -17.41 -18.37
CA LEU A 66 -21.60 -16.27 -17.85
C LEU A 66 -20.52 -16.65 -16.83
N ARG A 67 -19.93 -17.81 -16.96
CA ARG A 67 -18.71 -18.16 -16.25
C ARG A 67 -17.53 -17.64 -17.08
N SER A 68 -16.50 -17.13 -16.44
CA SER A 68 -15.32 -16.64 -17.13
C SER A 68 -14.07 -17.45 -16.82
N ARG A 69 -13.08 -17.35 -17.70
CA ARG A 69 -11.71 -17.82 -17.48
C ARG A 69 -10.70 -16.83 -18.01
N VAL A 70 -9.49 -16.92 -17.48
CA VAL A 70 -8.36 -16.07 -17.84
C VAL A 70 -7.36 -16.88 -18.66
N VAL A 71 -6.90 -16.31 -19.76
CA VAL A 71 -5.82 -16.83 -20.60
C VAL A 71 -4.69 -15.80 -20.60
N ALA A 72 -3.53 -16.16 -20.08
CA ALA A 72 -2.32 -15.35 -20.15
C ALA A 72 -1.63 -15.55 -21.53
N ARG A 73 -1.02 -14.48 -22.05
CA ARG A 73 -0.41 -14.45 -23.38
C ARG A 73 0.95 -13.76 -23.33
N PHE A 74 2.01 -14.55 -23.34
CA PHE A 74 3.39 -14.06 -23.33
C PHE A 74 4.22 -14.81 -24.37
N ASP A 75 5.12 -14.13 -25.06
CA ASP A 75 6.07 -14.71 -26.02
C ASP A 75 5.40 -15.63 -27.06
N ASN A 76 4.25 -15.19 -27.60
CA ASN A 76 3.39 -15.96 -28.51
C ASN A 76 2.84 -17.28 -27.94
N LYS A 77 2.95 -17.50 -26.63
CA LYS A 77 2.38 -18.64 -25.93
C LYS A 77 1.11 -18.23 -25.18
N GLU A 78 0.06 -19.02 -25.34
CA GLU A 78 -1.17 -18.91 -24.54
C GLU A 78 -1.15 -19.93 -23.39
N THR A 79 -1.48 -19.45 -22.20
CA THR A 79 -1.58 -20.28 -20.99
C THR A 79 -2.96 -20.08 -20.38
N VAL A 80 -3.80 -21.11 -20.40
CA VAL A 80 -5.09 -21.12 -19.70
C VAL A 80 -4.81 -21.21 -18.21
N MET A 81 -5.16 -20.17 -17.45
CA MET A 81 -4.87 -20.11 -16.01
C MET A 81 -5.67 -21.12 -15.20
N GLY A 82 -6.88 -21.44 -15.63
CA GLY A 82 -7.77 -22.39 -14.97
C GLY A 82 -9.08 -22.61 -15.73
N PRO A 83 -10.01 -23.42 -15.19
CA PRO A 83 -11.29 -23.69 -15.82
C PRO A 83 -12.21 -22.45 -15.80
N PHE A 84 -13.32 -22.52 -16.58
CA PHE A 84 -14.39 -21.56 -16.45
C PHE A 84 -14.97 -21.58 -15.04
N SER A 85 -15.01 -20.42 -14.38
CA SER A 85 -15.47 -20.19 -13.02
C SER A 85 -16.69 -19.28 -13.00
N ALA A 86 -17.63 -19.47 -12.07
CA ALA A 86 -18.63 -18.48 -11.72
C ALA A 86 -17.97 -17.33 -10.98
N SER A 87 -17.21 -16.52 -11.73
CA SER A 87 -16.28 -15.53 -11.21
C SER A 87 -16.96 -14.35 -10.52
N GLU A 88 -18.18 -14.00 -10.97
CA GLU A 88 -18.99 -12.92 -10.38
C GLU A 88 -20.30 -13.50 -9.84
N THR A 89 -20.48 -13.44 -8.52
CA THR A 89 -21.62 -14.04 -7.82
C THR A 89 -22.16 -13.13 -6.73
N VAL A 90 -23.43 -13.34 -6.36
CA VAL A 90 -24.02 -12.78 -5.14
C VAL A 90 -24.61 -13.87 -4.29
N THR A 91 -24.64 -13.64 -2.97
CA THR A 91 -25.21 -14.60 -2.01
C THR A 91 -26.38 -13.94 -1.26
N THR A 92 -27.51 -14.63 -1.18
CA THR A 92 -28.63 -14.30 -0.32
C THR A 92 -28.63 -15.22 0.91
N ALA A 93 -29.66 -15.14 1.75
CA ALA A 93 -29.75 -16.00 2.95
C ALA A 93 -29.85 -17.49 2.60
N ASP A 94 -30.50 -17.78 1.50
CA ASP A 94 -30.95 -19.11 1.07
C ASP A 94 -30.02 -19.75 0.03
N ARG A 95 -29.33 -18.94 -0.78
CA ARG A 95 -28.47 -19.51 -1.85
C ARG A 95 -27.40 -18.55 -2.37
N ALA A 96 -26.44 -19.12 -3.10
CA ALA A 96 -25.59 -18.40 -4.03
C ALA A 96 -26.26 -18.33 -5.41
N TRP A 97 -26.08 -17.18 -6.08
CA TRP A 97 -26.56 -16.93 -7.44
C TRP A 97 -25.34 -16.93 -8.37
N ASP A 98 -25.06 -18.05 -8.99
CA ASP A 98 -23.83 -18.32 -9.76
C ASP A 98 -24.11 -18.83 -11.20
N GLY A 99 -25.34 -19.20 -11.51
CA GLY A 99 -25.73 -19.74 -12.83
C GLY A 99 -26.58 -18.76 -13.63
N PHE A 100 -25.94 -17.83 -14.37
CA PHE A 100 -26.60 -16.87 -15.24
C PHE A 100 -26.53 -17.34 -16.71
N LEU A 101 -27.66 -17.42 -17.40
CA LEU A 101 -27.67 -17.71 -18.82
C LEU A 101 -27.38 -16.43 -19.62
N LEU A 102 -26.42 -16.49 -20.54
CA LEU A 102 -26.08 -15.39 -21.44
C LEU A 102 -27.30 -14.97 -22.28
N VAL A 103 -27.61 -13.68 -22.26
CA VAL A 103 -28.71 -13.06 -23.01
C VAL A 103 -28.19 -12.21 -24.15
N SER A 104 -27.19 -11.36 -23.87
CA SER A 104 -26.64 -10.43 -24.85
C SER A 104 -25.15 -10.18 -24.63
N GLN A 105 -24.48 -9.72 -25.68
CA GLN A 105 -23.15 -9.17 -25.60
C GLN A 105 -23.01 -7.94 -26.50
N LYS A 106 -22.19 -6.98 -26.06
CA LYS A 106 -21.82 -5.79 -26.83
C LYS A 106 -20.33 -5.55 -26.69
N ARG A 107 -19.65 -5.27 -27.81
CA ARG A 107 -18.26 -4.81 -27.78
C ARG A 107 -18.21 -3.40 -28.36
N GLU A 108 -17.36 -2.57 -27.78
CA GLU A 108 -17.15 -1.21 -28.22
C GLU A 108 -15.71 -0.77 -27.91
N HIS A 109 -15.18 0.10 -28.77
CA HIS A 109 -13.98 0.85 -28.44
C HIS A 109 -14.30 1.89 -27.36
N THR A 110 -13.41 2.10 -26.42
CA THR A 110 -13.57 3.06 -25.33
C THR A 110 -12.37 4.00 -25.23
N LYS A 111 -12.66 5.24 -24.85
CA LYS A 111 -11.65 6.26 -24.50
C LYS A 111 -12.16 7.03 -23.31
N ASP A 112 -11.44 6.97 -22.20
CA ASP A 112 -11.79 7.63 -20.95
C ASP A 112 -10.55 8.17 -20.23
N ALA A 113 -10.69 8.60 -18.96
CA ALA A 113 -9.60 9.14 -18.17
C ALA A 113 -8.44 8.16 -17.96
N PHE A 114 -8.66 6.86 -18.15
CA PHE A 114 -7.65 5.82 -17.95
C PHE A 114 -6.90 5.46 -19.25
N GLY A 115 -7.44 5.85 -20.41
CA GLY A 115 -6.81 5.63 -21.70
C GLY A 115 -7.79 5.17 -22.78
N GLU A 116 -7.22 4.72 -23.88
CA GLU A 116 -7.94 4.07 -24.98
C GLU A 116 -7.91 2.54 -24.78
N GLY A 117 -8.90 1.85 -25.33
CA GLY A 117 -8.96 0.40 -25.25
C GLY A 117 -10.29 -0.18 -25.71
N GLU A 118 -10.53 -1.44 -25.39
CA GLU A 118 -11.73 -2.18 -25.75
C GLU A 118 -12.59 -2.45 -24.50
N ARG A 119 -13.91 -2.46 -24.70
CA ARG A 119 -14.89 -2.78 -23.69
C ARG A 119 -15.85 -3.85 -24.18
N LEU A 120 -16.04 -4.90 -23.38
CA LEU A 120 -17.03 -5.95 -23.60
C LEU A 120 -18.07 -5.89 -22.46
N THR A 121 -19.33 -5.75 -22.83
CA THR A 121 -20.46 -5.89 -21.90
C THR A 121 -21.20 -7.18 -22.20
N VAL A 122 -21.41 -8.03 -21.20
CA VAL A 122 -22.18 -9.26 -21.28
C VAL A 122 -23.32 -9.23 -20.29
N GLU A 123 -24.53 -9.58 -20.72
CA GLU A 123 -25.72 -9.65 -19.86
C GLU A 123 -26.16 -11.10 -19.72
N GLY A 124 -26.54 -11.48 -18.51
CA GLY A 124 -27.15 -12.78 -18.23
C GLY A 124 -28.26 -12.71 -17.22
N LYS A 125 -29.12 -13.72 -17.23
CA LYS A 125 -30.29 -13.82 -16.36
C LYS A 125 -30.34 -15.17 -15.65
N THR A 126 -30.81 -15.15 -14.41
CA THR A 126 -31.16 -16.32 -13.64
C THR A 126 -32.36 -16.02 -12.73
N GLY A 127 -33.50 -16.71 -12.99
CA GLY A 127 -34.75 -16.44 -12.25
C GLY A 127 -35.13 -14.96 -12.30
N THR A 128 -35.13 -14.30 -11.14
CA THR A 128 -35.50 -12.89 -10.94
C THR A 128 -34.29 -11.94 -10.86
N LEU A 129 -33.09 -12.41 -11.18
CA LEU A 129 -31.90 -11.58 -11.09
C LEU A 129 -31.24 -11.47 -12.48
N THR A 130 -30.95 -10.25 -12.90
CA THR A 130 -30.10 -9.94 -14.07
C THR A 130 -28.72 -9.54 -13.62
N LYS A 131 -27.69 -10.02 -14.30
CA LYS A 131 -26.30 -9.66 -14.10
C LYS A 131 -25.75 -9.06 -15.39
N ILE A 132 -25.10 -7.89 -15.28
CA ILE A 132 -24.31 -7.28 -16.36
C ILE A 132 -22.87 -7.24 -15.90
N VAL A 133 -21.96 -7.80 -16.70
CA VAL A 133 -20.52 -7.71 -16.48
C VAL A 133 -19.92 -6.88 -17.60
N THR A 134 -19.29 -5.79 -17.25
CA THR A 134 -18.52 -4.94 -18.17
C THR A 134 -17.04 -5.18 -17.90
N VAL A 135 -16.30 -5.61 -18.91
CA VAL A 135 -14.85 -5.79 -18.86
C VAL A 135 -14.20 -4.80 -19.80
N THR A 136 -13.25 -4.01 -19.25
CA THR A 136 -12.46 -3.05 -20.03
C THR A 136 -11.00 -3.47 -19.99
N VAL A 137 -10.33 -3.46 -21.15
CA VAL A 137 -8.89 -3.61 -21.30
C VAL A 137 -8.35 -2.33 -21.95
N TYR A 138 -7.30 -1.74 -21.36
CA TYR A 138 -6.68 -0.52 -21.86
C TYR A 138 -5.34 -0.83 -22.52
N ASP A 139 -5.02 -0.11 -23.58
CA ASP A 139 -3.77 -0.29 -24.33
C ASP A 139 -2.54 -0.05 -23.46
N ASP A 140 -2.60 0.94 -22.53
CA ASP A 140 -1.53 1.24 -21.58
C ASP A 140 -1.33 0.17 -20.49
N PHE A 141 -2.31 -0.73 -20.31
CA PHE A 141 -2.31 -1.80 -19.29
C PHE A 141 -2.59 -3.16 -19.93
N PRO A 142 -1.69 -3.63 -20.83
CA PRO A 142 -1.94 -4.81 -21.68
C PRO A 142 -2.12 -6.12 -20.91
N ALA A 143 -1.71 -6.16 -19.64
CA ALA A 143 -1.79 -7.31 -18.74
C ALA A 143 -2.95 -7.23 -17.74
N MET A 144 -3.78 -6.18 -17.78
CA MET A 144 -4.88 -5.96 -16.82
C MET A 144 -6.25 -5.91 -17.53
N ALA A 145 -7.25 -6.51 -16.91
CA ALA A 145 -8.66 -6.38 -17.28
C ALA A 145 -9.46 -5.87 -16.07
N PHE A 146 -10.28 -4.84 -16.29
CA PHE A 146 -11.06 -4.17 -15.25
C PHE A 146 -12.52 -4.57 -15.36
N PHE A 147 -13.11 -4.94 -14.22
CA PHE A 147 -14.48 -5.48 -14.13
C PHE A 147 -15.38 -4.52 -13.37
N GLU A 148 -16.54 -4.23 -13.96
CA GLU A 148 -17.66 -3.55 -13.31
C GLU A 148 -18.88 -4.49 -13.41
N VAL A 149 -19.52 -4.82 -12.30
CA VAL A 149 -20.62 -5.76 -12.26
C VAL A 149 -21.84 -5.12 -11.66
N GLN A 150 -22.96 -5.20 -12.37
CA GLN A 150 -24.26 -4.73 -11.93
C GLN A 150 -25.21 -5.90 -11.75
N TYR A 151 -25.98 -5.87 -10.67
CA TYR A 151 -27.08 -6.80 -10.43
C TYR A 151 -28.40 -6.04 -10.31
N THR A 152 -29.44 -6.53 -11.00
CA THR A 152 -30.79 -5.94 -11.00
C THR A 152 -31.80 -6.98 -10.56
N ASN A 153 -32.63 -6.64 -9.54
CA ASN A 153 -33.75 -7.47 -9.15
C ASN A 153 -34.93 -7.24 -10.10
N THR A 154 -35.16 -8.18 -11.01
CA THR A 154 -36.30 -8.15 -11.95
C THR A 154 -37.54 -8.87 -11.44
N GLY A 155 -37.50 -9.39 -10.21
CA GLY A 155 -38.62 -10.01 -9.54
C GLY A 155 -39.54 -9.02 -8.83
N THR A 156 -40.62 -9.50 -8.28
CA THR A 156 -41.61 -8.71 -7.56
C THR A 156 -41.33 -8.61 -6.06
N THR A 157 -40.43 -9.42 -5.53
CA THR A 157 -40.09 -9.47 -4.10
C THR A 157 -38.71 -8.88 -3.85
N LYS A 158 -38.53 -8.24 -2.68
CA LYS A 158 -37.25 -7.72 -2.21
C LYS A 158 -36.24 -8.86 -2.03
N LEU A 159 -35.03 -8.67 -2.51
CA LEU A 159 -33.88 -9.55 -2.25
C LEU A 159 -32.97 -8.92 -1.19
N ALA A 160 -32.48 -9.74 -0.27
CA ALA A 160 -31.48 -9.35 0.72
C ALA A 160 -30.15 -9.99 0.33
N ILE A 161 -29.33 -9.26 -0.45
CA ILE A 161 -27.96 -9.69 -0.77
C ILE A 161 -27.13 -9.62 0.52
N LYS A 162 -26.44 -10.69 0.88
CA LYS A 162 -25.54 -10.74 2.04
C LYS A 162 -24.09 -10.38 1.66
N SER A 163 -23.70 -10.81 0.48
CA SER A 163 -22.33 -10.58 -0.02
C SER A 163 -22.30 -10.69 -1.54
N TRP A 164 -21.26 -10.12 -2.12
CA TRP A 164 -20.87 -10.39 -3.50
C TRP A 164 -19.41 -10.85 -3.58
N THR A 165 -19.10 -11.56 -4.64
CA THR A 165 -17.75 -12.02 -4.96
C THR A 165 -17.49 -11.73 -6.43
N ASN A 166 -16.34 -11.11 -6.73
CA ASN A 166 -15.83 -10.87 -8.08
C ASN A 166 -14.48 -11.56 -8.28
N ASN A 167 -14.16 -11.85 -9.53
CA ASN A 167 -12.89 -12.43 -9.96
C ASN A 167 -12.51 -13.69 -9.16
N ALA A 168 -13.49 -14.53 -8.89
CA ALA A 168 -13.28 -15.83 -8.23
C ALA A 168 -12.74 -16.85 -9.22
N TYR A 169 -11.44 -17.12 -9.16
CA TYR A 169 -10.77 -18.02 -10.08
C TYR A 169 -10.04 -19.14 -9.36
N THR A 170 -9.89 -20.26 -10.07
CA THR A 170 -8.99 -21.34 -9.72
C THR A 170 -7.80 -21.30 -10.67
N VAL A 171 -6.59 -21.16 -10.13
CA VAL A 171 -5.33 -21.14 -10.88
C VAL A 171 -4.71 -22.52 -10.79
N ASN A 172 -4.44 -23.13 -11.95
CA ASN A 172 -3.88 -24.49 -12.03
C ASN A 172 -2.34 -24.44 -11.85
N ALA A 173 -1.80 -25.43 -11.14
CA ALA A 173 -0.36 -25.70 -11.12
C ALA A 173 0.10 -26.26 -12.47
N LEU A 174 1.40 -26.15 -12.74
CA LEU A 174 2.04 -26.89 -13.83
C LEU A 174 2.17 -28.37 -13.47
N ASN A 175 2.06 -29.24 -14.48
CA ASN A 175 2.44 -30.64 -14.33
C ASN A 175 3.95 -30.76 -14.03
N ASN A 176 4.32 -31.62 -13.10
CA ASN A 176 5.70 -31.92 -12.70
C ASN A 176 6.49 -30.75 -12.08
N VAL A 177 5.84 -29.87 -11.34
CA VAL A 177 6.52 -28.80 -10.61
C VAL A 177 6.92 -29.27 -9.22
N GLY A 178 8.15 -28.90 -8.80
CA GLY A 178 8.61 -29.07 -7.42
C GLY A 178 7.74 -28.33 -6.41
N SER A 179 7.81 -28.70 -5.14
CA SER A 179 7.14 -27.98 -4.05
C SER A 179 7.96 -26.77 -3.60
N PRO A 180 7.36 -25.56 -3.41
CA PRO A 180 5.95 -25.23 -3.63
C PRO A 180 5.61 -24.98 -5.11
N ALA A 181 4.38 -25.32 -5.53
CA ALA A 181 3.90 -25.04 -6.87
C ALA A 181 3.60 -23.55 -7.09
N PHE A 182 3.18 -22.86 -6.03
CA PHE A 182 2.83 -21.44 -6.04
C PHE A 182 3.50 -20.68 -4.90
N TRP A 183 3.80 -19.42 -5.18
CA TRP A 183 4.03 -18.38 -4.20
C TRP A 183 2.89 -17.38 -4.24
N SER A 184 2.72 -16.61 -3.16
CA SER A 184 1.67 -15.61 -3.07
C SER A 184 2.12 -14.36 -2.33
N TYR A 185 1.69 -13.20 -2.82
CA TYR A 185 1.71 -11.94 -2.09
C TYR A 185 0.43 -11.83 -1.26
N GLN A 186 0.59 -11.68 0.06
CA GLN A 186 -0.46 -11.57 1.05
C GLN A 186 -0.61 -10.12 1.49
N THR A 187 -1.78 -9.57 1.35
CA THR A 187 -2.01 -8.13 1.49
C THR A 187 -2.65 -7.71 2.81
N GLY A 188 -3.51 -8.55 3.40
CA GLY A 188 -4.19 -8.23 4.66
C GLY A 188 -3.35 -8.57 5.88
N SER A 189 -3.37 -7.71 6.89
CA SER A 189 -2.72 -7.98 8.16
C SER A 189 -3.61 -8.83 9.05
N TYR A 190 -3.21 -10.04 9.32
CA TYR A 190 -3.97 -11.04 10.07
C TYR A 190 -3.26 -11.50 11.35
N GLU A 191 -1.98 -11.18 11.47
CA GLU A 191 -1.14 -11.48 12.63
C GLU A 191 -0.07 -10.42 12.81
N LYS A 192 0.63 -10.48 13.92
CA LYS A 192 1.75 -9.60 14.21
C LYS A 192 2.94 -9.94 13.31
N ARG A 193 3.43 -8.95 12.54
CA ARG A 193 4.63 -9.05 11.71
C ARG A 193 4.64 -10.22 10.73
N PRO A 194 3.58 -10.38 9.91
CA PRO A 194 3.49 -11.49 8.96
C PRO A 194 4.51 -11.34 7.82
N ASN A 195 4.86 -12.45 7.19
CA ASN A 195 5.49 -12.41 5.87
C ASN A 195 4.44 -11.99 4.83
N TRP A 196 4.77 -10.97 4.03
CA TRP A 196 3.87 -10.53 2.95
C TRP A 196 3.98 -11.42 1.71
N VAL A 197 5.04 -12.17 1.60
CA VAL A 197 5.30 -13.12 0.50
C VAL A 197 5.54 -14.50 1.09
N VAL A 198 4.74 -15.47 0.67
CA VAL A 198 4.77 -16.82 1.23
C VAL A 198 4.62 -17.90 0.16
N PRO A 199 5.25 -19.07 0.34
CA PRO A 199 4.97 -20.23 -0.47
C PRO A 199 3.60 -20.80 -0.11
N LEU A 200 2.77 -21.14 -1.10
CA LEU A 200 1.50 -21.82 -0.87
C LEU A 200 1.72 -23.33 -0.75
N ARG A 201 1.09 -23.92 0.25
CA ARG A 201 1.10 -25.36 0.51
C ARG A 201 -0.34 -25.87 0.54
N ALA A 202 -0.54 -27.16 0.29
CA ALA A 202 -1.86 -27.79 0.43
C ALA A 202 -2.48 -27.45 1.81
N ASN A 203 -3.78 -27.16 1.82
CA ASN A 203 -4.57 -26.69 2.97
C ASN A 203 -4.25 -25.25 3.42
N PHE A 204 -3.42 -24.48 2.70
CA PHE A 204 -3.27 -23.05 2.97
C PHE A 204 -4.60 -22.33 2.79
N ARG A 205 -4.90 -21.42 3.72
CA ARG A 205 -6.08 -20.55 3.65
C ARG A 205 -5.80 -19.25 4.37
N GLN A 206 -6.07 -18.13 3.68
CA GLN A 206 -5.95 -16.79 4.23
C GLN A 206 -7.06 -15.90 3.67
N GLU A 207 -7.69 -15.09 4.52
CA GLU A 207 -8.83 -14.25 4.13
C GLU A 207 -8.38 -12.87 3.60
N ASN A 208 -7.23 -12.37 4.02
CA ASN A 208 -6.69 -11.07 3.61
C ASN A 208 -7.73 -9.94 3.72
N TYR A 209 -8.40 -9.85 4.86
CA TYR A 209 -9.39 -8.81 5.10
C TYR A 209 -8.73 -7.43 5.19
N GLN A 210 -9.26 -6.44 4.45
CA GLN A 210 -8.70 -5.09 4.32
C GLN A 210 -9.11 -4.14 5.44
N GLY A 211 -10.07 -4.51 6.28
CA GLY A 211 -10.41 -3.79 7.50
C GLY A 211 -9.56 -4.24 8.68
N MET A 212 -9.74 -3.60 9.82
CA MET A 212 -9.12 -4.01 11.07
C MET A 212 -9.75 -5.32 11.58
N ASN A 213 -8.93 -6.30 11.90
CA ASN A 213 -9.38 -7.57 12.49
C ASN A 213 -9.59 -7.43 14.02
N ALA A 214 -9.91 -8.54 14.69
CA ALA A 214 -10.18 -8.56 16.14
C ALA A 214 -8.97 -8.16 17.00
N SER A 215 -7.77 -8.30 16.49
CA SER A 215 -6.50 -8.03 17.19
C SER A 215 -5.88 -6.67 16.86
N ASP A 216 -6.66 -5.71 16.36
CA ASP A 216 -6.21 -4.36 15.96
C ASP A 216 -5.15 -4.31 14.83
N TYR A 217 -4.84 -5.45 14.21
CA TYR A 217 -4.10 -5.50 12.96
C TYR A 217 -5.07 -5.38 11.79
N GLY A 218 -4.69 -4.67 10.74
CA GLY A 218 -5.61 -4.51 9.63
C GLY A 218 -5.02 -3.75 8.44
N GLY A 219 -5.91 -3.50 7.48
CA GLY A 219 -5.57 -2.81 6.25
C GLY A 219 -4.70 -3.62 5.32
N GLY A 220 -4.10 -2.94 4.38
CA GLY A 220 -3.21 -3.50 3.38
C GLY A 220 -3.41 -2.87 2.02
N THR A 221 -2.70 -3.39 1.04
CA THR A 221 -2.87 -3.04 -0.37
C THR A 221 -4.01 -3.89 -0.95
N PRO A 222 -4.98 -3.35 -1.70
CA PRO A 222 -6.14 -4.11 -2.17
C PRO A 222 -5.81 -5.02 -3.37
N ILE A 223 -4.75 -5.81 -3.24
CA ILE A 223 -4.24 -6.73 -4.26
C ILE A 223 -3.86 -8.05 -3.59
N LEU A 224 -4.22 -9.15 -4.22
CA LEU A 224 -3.72 -10.48 -3.93
C LEU A 224 -3.11 -11.04 -5.21
N ASP A 225 -1.92 -11.61 -5.12
CA ASP A 225 -1.21 -12.20 -6.24
C ASP A 225 -0.78 -13.64 -5.94
N VAL A 226 -0.88 -14.51 -6.94
CA VAL A 226 -0.35 -15.88 -6.89
C VAL A 226 0.45 -16.15 -8.16
N TRP A 227 1.66 -16.66 -8.03
CA TRP A 227 2.49 -16.98 -9.18
C TRP A 227 3.15 -18.35 -9.05
N ARG A 228 3.42 -18.91 -10.17
CA ARG A 228 4.24 -20.09 -10.39
C ARG A 228 5.41 -19.72 -11.29
N ARG A 229 6.29 -20.64 -11.59
CA ARG A 229 7.55 -20.36 -12.31
C ARG A 229 7.37 -19.65 -13.66
N ASP A 230 6.30 -19.91 -14.41
CA ASP A 230 6.11 -19.42 -15.77
C ASP A 230 5.14 -18.22 -15.88
N VAL A 231 4.17 -18.13 -14.98
CA VAL A 231 3.12 -17.11 -15.02
C VAL A 231 2.48 -16.90 -13.67
N GLY A 232 2.06 -15.66 -13.40
CA GLY A 232 1.28 -15.28 -12.23
C GLY A 232 -0.07 -14.68 -12.61
N MET A 233 -0.95 -14.59 -11.62
CA MET A 233 -2.28 -14.00 -11.74
C MET A 233 -2.66 -13.31 -10.43
N ALA A 234 -3.09 -12.05 -10.55
CA ALA A 234 -3.54 -11.24 -9.44
C ALA A 234 -5.00 -10.82 -9.59
N VAL A 235 -5.63 -10.54 -8.45
CA VAL A 235 -6.95 -9.92 -8.33
C VAL A 235 -6.93 -8.83 -7.29
N GLY A 236 -7.82 -7.84 -7.44
CA GLY A 236 -7.94 -6.74 -6.50
C GLY A 236 -9.00 -5.74 -6.91
N HIS A 237 -9.01 -4.55 -6.28
CA HIS A 237 -9.88 -3.46 -6.68
C HIS A 237 -9.10 -2.16 -6.92
N VAL A 238 -9.70 -1.27 -7.70
CA VAL A 238 -9.13 0.03 -8.06
C VAL A 238 -10.01 1.20 -7.58
N GLU A 239 -10.78 1.00 -6.51
CA GLU A 239 -11.54 2.08 -5.90
C GLU A 239 -10.58 3.15 -5.35
N PRO A 240 -10.94 4.44 -5.43
CA PRO A 240 -10.06 5.53 -4.98
C PRO A 240 -10.04 5.70 -3.45
N ARG A 241 -10.82 4.91 -2.72
CA ARG A 241 -10.92 4.91 -1.27
C ARG A 241 -10.78 3.49 -0.73
N PRO A 242 -10.23 3.29 0.48
CA PRO A 242 -10.17 1.97 1.10
C PRO A 242 -11.57 1.39 1.29
N LYS A 243 -11.72 0.09 1.06
CA LYS A 243 -12.98 -0.65 1.20
C LYS A 243 -12.79 -1.86 2.09
N LEU A 244 -13.83 -2.20 2.86
CA LEU A 244 -13.83 -3.37 3.74
C LEU A 244 -14.05 -4.67 2.95
N VAL A 245 -13.15 -4.98 2.04
CA VAL A 245 -13.15 -6.19 1.24
C VAL A 245 -12.24 -7.25 1.84
N SER A 246 -12.46 -8.51 1.47
CA SER A 246 -11.53 -9.63 1.65
C SER A 246 -10.96 -10.05 0.31
N LEU A 247 -9.70 -10.46 0.31
CA LEU A 247 -9.00 -11.02 -0.84
C LEU A 247 -8.57 -12.46 -0.52
N PRO A 248 -9.55 -13.40 -0.42
CA PRO A 248 -9.25 -14.75 0.03
C PRO A 248 -8.36 -15.49 -0.94
N VAL A 249 -7.38 -16.20 -0.39
CA VAL A 249 -6.57 -17.19 -1.08
C VAL A 249 -6.65 -18.52 -0.36
N SER A 250 -6.76 -19.61 -1.12
CA SER A 250 -6.69 -20.95 -0.58
C SER A 250 -6.06 -21.92 -1.57
N MET A 251 -5.40 -22.94 -1.05
CA MET A 251 -4.83 -24.03 -1.81
C MET A 251 -5.41 -25.35 -1.29
N PRO A 252 -6.62 -25.75 -1.78
CA PRO A 252 -7.31 -26.93 -1.26
C PRO A 252 -6.56 -28.23 -1.52
N ASP A 253 -5.74 -28.25 -2.55
CA ASP A 253 -4.90 -29.38 -2.96
C ASP A 253 -3.61 -28.86 -3.63
N PRO A 254 -2.59 -29.71 -3.89
CA PRO A 254 -1.32 -29.28 -4.46
C PRO A 254 -1.40 -28.71 -5.89
N ALA A 255 -2.51 -28.90 -6.60
CA ALA A 255 -2.67 -28.54 -8.01
C ALA A 255 -3.45 -27.24 -8.24
N HIS A 256 -4.12 -26.70 -7.22
CA HIS A 256 -5.08 -25.62 -7.40
C HIS A 256 -4.94 -24.53 -6.34
N ALA A 257 -4.69 -23.29 -6.76
CA ALA A 257 -4.82 -22.10 -5.93
C ALA A 257 -6.13 -21.37 -6.28
N LYS A 258 -6.93 -20.99 -5.28
CA LYS A 258 -8.18 -20.25 -5.45
C LYS A 258 -8.00 -18.84 -4.92
N ILE A 259 -8.44 -17.85 -5.70
CA ILE A 259 -8.36 -16.42 -5.39
C ILE A 259 -9.69 -15.74 -5.70
N ALA A 260 -10.01 -14.64 -5.00
CA ALA A 260 -11.21 -13.84 -5.25
C ALA A 260 -11.12 -12.46 -4.61
N VAL A 261 -12.04 -11.56 -5.01
CA VAL A 261 -12.39 -10.33 -4.29
C VAL A 261 -13.79 -10.51 -3.71
N ARG A 262 -13.96 -10.37 -2.38
CA ARG A 262 -15.21 -10.58 -1.68
C ARG A 262 -15.58 -9.38 -0.82
N PHE A 263 -16.86 -9.01 -0.84
CA PHE A 263 -17.43 -7.97 0.01
C PHE A 263 -18.62 -8.50 0.81
N ASN A 264 -18.50 -8.49 2.13
CA ASN A 264 -19.46 -9.04 3.07
C ASN A 264 -20.27 -7.90 3.72
N LYS A 265 -21.19 -7.27 2.97
CA LYS A 265 -22.11 -6.27 3.50
C LYS A 265 -23.51 -6.52 2.95
N ALA A 266 -24.50 -6.45 3.82
CA ALA A 266 -25.89 -6.61 3.41
C ALA A 266 -26.35 -5.44 2.52
N ILE A 267 -26.91 -5.76 1.35
CA ILE A 267 -27.45 -4.82 0.37
C ILE A 267 -28.92 -5.19 0.15
N PRO A 268 -29.88 -4.37 0.63
CA PRO A 268 -31.28 -4.57 0.28
C PRO A 268 -31.47 -4.19 -1.19
N LEU A 269 -32.19 -5.04 -1.96
CA LEU A 269 -32.43 -4.84 -3.37
C LEU A 269 -33.92 -5.02 -3.64
N ASP A 270 -34.65 -3.90 -3.67
CA ASP A 270 -36.07 -3.90 -3.94
C ASP A 270 -36.37 -4.25 -5.42
N SER A 271 -37.62 -4.57 -5.73
CA SER A 271 -38.05 -4.87 -7.10
C SER A 271 -37.68 -3.74 -8.06
N GLY A 272 -37.06 -4.04 -9.19
CA GLY A 272 -36.57 -3.09 -10.19
C GLY A 272 -35.29 -2.35 -9.82
N GLN A 273 -34.78 -2.47 -8.60
CA GLN A 273 -33.55 -1.81 -8.19
C GLN A 273 -32.29 -2.56 -8.65
N SER A 274 -31.22 -1.80 -8.80
CA SER A 274 -29.88 -2.29 -9.17
C SER A 274 -28.84 -1.83 -8.17
N PHE A 275 -27.75 -2.60 -8.02
CA PHE A 275 -26.53 -2.15 -7.39
C PHE A 275 -25.30 -2.53 -8.21
N HIS A 276 -24.21 -1.79 -8.04
CA HIS A 276 -22.93 -2.04 -8.64
C HIS A 276 -21.94 -2.56 -7.58
N THR A 277 -21.13 -3.54 -7.95
CA THR A 277 -19.96 -3.93 -7.14
C THR A 277 -18.86 -2.87 -7.29
N PHE A 278 -17.83 -2.95 -6.46
CA PHE A 278 -16.62 -2.15 -6.67
C PHE A 278 -15.95 -2.52 -7.99
N ARG A 279 -15.22 -1.56 -8.59
CA ARG A 279 -14.42 -1.82 -9.77
C ARG A 279 -13.23 -2.69 -9.38
N THR A 280 -13.23 -3.94 -9.87
CA THR A 280 -12.20 -4.92 -9.60
C THR A 280 -11.32 -5.15 -10.83
N PHE A 281 -10.22 -5.86 -10.68
CA PHE A 281 -9.34 -6.19 -11.79
C PHE A 281 -8.78 -7.60 -11.69
N VAL A 282 -8.38 -8.13 -12.83
CA VAL A 282 -7.51 -9.30 -12.98
C VAL A 282 -6.25 -8.84 -13.70
N SER A 283 -5.10 -9.28 -13.25
CA SER A 283 -3.82 -9.08 -13.93
C SER A 283 -3.13 -10.42 -14.15
N VAL A 284 -2.34 -10.52 -15.22
CA VAL A 284 -1.43 -11.64 -15.47
C VAL A 284 -0.01 -11.12 -15.68
N HIS A 285 0.99 -11.90 -15.31
CA HIS A 285 2.39 -11.49 -15.45
C HIS A 285 3.33 -12.68 -15.61
N GLN A 286 4.50 -12.44 -16.19
CA GLN A 286 5.68 -13.29 -16.03
C GLN A 286 6.50 -12.77 -14.85
N GLY A 287 7.22 -13.66 -14.18
CA GLY A 287 7.93 -13.31 -12.98
C GLY A 287 7.02 -13.32 -11.73
N ASP A 288 7.41 -12.58 -10.71
CA ASP A 288 6.65 -12.50 -9.46
C ASP A 288 5.73 -11.26 -9.39
N TYR A 289 5.09 -11.09 -8.28
CA TYR A 289 4.10 -10.04 -7.94
C TYR A 289 4.57 -8.59 -8.18
N PHE A 290 5.88 -8.34 -8.32
CA PHE A 290 6.41 -6.98 -8.51
C PHE A 290 5.77 -6.28 -9.72
N ARG A 291 5.56 -7.02 -10.81
CA ARG A 291 4.95 -6.45 -12.03
C ARG A 291 3.51 -6.00 -11.80
N THR A 292 2.70 -6.84 -11.17
CA THR A 292 1.31 -6.47 -10.84
C THR A 292 1.26 -5.22 -9.96
N LEU A 293 2.09 -5.15 -8.91
CA LEU A 293 2.09 -4.00 -8.02
C LEU A 293 2.56 -2.72 -8.72
N ALA A 294 3.54 -2.82 -9.62
CA ALA A 294 4.02 -1.69 -10.41
C ALA A 294 2.95 -1.20 -11.42
N ASP A 295 2.23 -2.12 -12.07
CA ASP A 295 1.15 -1.79 -13.00
C ASP A 295 -0.05 -1.19 -12.24
N TYR A 296 -0.37 -1.71 -11.07
CA TYR A 296 -1.39 -1.15 -10.18
C TYR A 296 -1.04 0.30 -9.78
N ARG A 297 0.21 0.55 -9.34
CA ARG A 297 0.68 1.93 -9.07
C ARG A 297 0.47 2.83 -10.28
N ARG A 298 0.89 2.41 -11.49
CA ARG A 298 0.73 3.20 -12.73
C ARG A 298 -0.74 3.51 -13.02
N PHE A 299 -1.64 2.54 -12.80
CA PHE A 299 -3.08 2.76 -12.96
C PHE A 299 -3.62 3.75 -11.93
N MET A 300 -3.26 3.59 -10.66
CA MET A 300 -3.73 4.46 -9.59
C MET A 300 -3.16 5.89 -9.71
N MET A 301 -1.98 6.07 -10.30
CA MET A 301 -1.47 7.41 -10.63
C MET A 301 -2.40 8.17 -11.58
N LYS A 302 -3.09 7.51 -12.50
CA LYS A 302 -4.13 8.13 -13.33
C LYS A 302 -5.37 8.56 -12.52
N GLN A 303 -5.53 8.07 -11.30
CA GLN A 303 -6.54 8.50 -10.33
C GLN A 303 -6.01 9.54 -9.32
N GLY A 304 -4.80 10.05 -9.52
CA GLY A 304 -4.22 11.08 -8.67
C GLY A 304 -3.39 10.56 -7.48
N PHE A 305 -3.13 9.24 -7.40
CA PHE A 305 -2.26 8.67 -6.35
C PHE A 305 -0.79 8.82 -6.75
N HIS A 306 -0.16 9.91 -6.34
CA HIS A 306 1.26 10.16 -6.58
C HIS A 306 2.04 10.01 -5.28
N ALA A 307 3.21 9.37 -5.36
CA ALA A 307 4.13 9.31 -4.24
C ALA A 307 4.56 10.71 -3.82
N ALA A 308 4.72 10.93 -2.52
CA ALA A 308 5.23 12.16 -1.97
C ALA A 308 6.71 12.38 -2.35
N THR A 309 7.15 13.64 -2.35
CA THR A 309 8.55 13.97 -2.58
C THR A 309 9.33 13.94 -1.28
N ALA A 310 10.45 13.22 -1.25
CA ALA A 310 11.37 13.21 -0.11
C ALA A 310 12.45 14.27 -0.25
N PRO A 311 12.89 14.93 0.85
CA PRO A 311 14.06 15.77 0.84
C PRO A 311 15.33 14.93 0.65
N ASP A 312 16.41 15.52 0.21
CA ASP A 312 17.68 14.81 -0.06
C ASP A 312 18.26 14.18 1.20
N GLU A 313 18.09 14.82 2.35
CA GLU A 313 18.52 14.34 3.66
C GLU A 313 17.76 13.06 4.09
N ALA A 314 16.59 12.75 3.54
CA ALA A 314 15.84 11.54 3.83
C ALA A 314 16.61 10.26 3.43
N PHE A 315 17.59 10.37 2.56
CA PHE A 315 18.50 9.29 2.19
C PHE A 315 19.71 9.16 3.13
N GLY A 316 19.80 9.97 4.17
CA GLY A 316 20.85 9.90 5.18
C GLY A 316 20.62 8.78 6.18
N ALA A 317 21.71 8.20 6.71
CA ALA A 317 21.62 7.15 7.72
C ALA A 317 20.97 7.66 9.03
N ILE A 318 20.21 6.78 9.71
CA ILE A 318 19.38 7.10 10.88
C ILE A 318 19.93 6.40 12.11
N TRP A 319 20.17 7.16 13.20
CA TRP A 319 20.32 6.60 14.54
C TRP A 319 19.04 6.84 15.34
N CYS A 320 18.51 5.79 15.96
CA CYS A 320 17.26 5.82 16.71
C CYS A 320 17.51 5.51 18.20
N ALA A 321 16.98 6.36 19.07
CA ALA A 321 17.14 6.20 20.52
C ALA A 321 16.33 5.03 21.10
N TRP A 322 15.53 4.32 20.31
CA TRP A 322 14.77 3.14 20.75
C TRP A 322 15.63 2.03 21.37
N GLY A 323 16.93 1.98 21.03
CA GLY A 323 17.87 1.08 21.71
C GLY A 323 17.90 1.24 23.23
N TYR A 324 17.64 2.44 23.75
CA TYR A 324 17.50 2.72 25.19
C TYR A 324 16.09 2.38 25.74
N GLY A 325 15.13 2.04 24.87
CA GLY A 325 13.73 1.76 25.22
C GLY A 325 13.00 2.97 25.77
N ARG A 326 11.79 2.74 26.29
CA ARG A 326 10.94 3.80 26.86
C ARG A 326 11.57 4.54 28.05
N ALA A 327 12.61 3.98 28.66
CA ALA A 327 13.32 4.63 29.78
C ALA A 327 14.38 5.64 29.30
N VAL A 328 14.48 5.90 27.99
CA VAL A 328 15.44 6.83 27.40
C VAL A 328 15.44 8.18 28.13
N GLN A 329 16.65 8.71 28.42
CA GLN A 329 16.86 10.00 29.04
C GLN A 329 17.53 10.96 28.03
N PRO A 330 17.25 12.27 28.07
CA PRO A 330 17.91 13.25 27.20
C PRO A 330 19.43 13.16 27.25
N ARG A 331 20.01 12.91 28.44
CA ARG A 331 21.44 12.73 28.59
C ARG A 331 22.02 11.58 27.77
N GLN A 332 21.28 10.45 27.66
CA GLN A 332 21.74 9.32 26.85
C GLN A 332 21.81 9.70 25.38
N VAL A 333 20.87 10.52 24.89
CA VAL A 333 20.92 11.08 23.54
C VAL A 333 22.17 11.96 23.39
N TYR A 334 22.38 12.95 24.29
CA TYR A 334 23.55 13.83 24.26
C TYR A 334 24.86 13.06 24.21
N ASP A 335 25.01 12.07 25.09
CA ASP A 335 26.24 11.31 25.25
C ASP A 335 26.49 10.35 24.04
N THR A 336 25.47 10.06 23.22
CA THR A 336 25.57 9.25 22.01
C THR A 336 25.93 10.06 20.76
N LEU A 337 25.57 11.36 20.69
CA LEU A 337 25.79 12.21 19.49
C LEU A 337 27.25 12.17 18.96
N PRO A 338 28.32 12.24 19.80
CA PRO A 338 29.67 12.18 19.28
C PRO A 338 29.99 10.91 18.51
N THR A 339 29.50 9.76 18.98
CA THR A 339 29.68 8.46 18.30
C THR A 339 28.83 8.43 17.01
N ALA A 340 27.58 8.85 17.06
CA ALA A 340 26.73 8.93 15.88
C ALA A 340 27.35 9.83 14.78
N LYS A 341 27.95 10.96 15.17
CA LYS A 341 28.63 11.89 14.26
C LYS A 341 29.86 11.23 13.60
N ARG A 342 30.70 10.56 14.38
CA ARG A 342 31.89 9.85 13.87
C ARG A 342 31.50 8.75 12.88
N LEU A 343 30.42 8.04 13.15
CA LEU A 343 29.88 7.01 12.25
C LEU A 343 29.20 7.57 11.01
N GLY A 344 28.83 8.87 11.01
CA GLY A 344 28.28 9.60 9.85
C GLY A 344 26.78 9.43 9.67
N PHE A 345 26.05 9.35 10.76
CA PHE A 345 24.59 9.45 10.74
C PHE A 345 24.14 10.87 10.39
N VAL A 346 22.96 11.00 9.81
CA VAL A 346 22.32 12.27 9.45
C VAL A 346 21.13 12.57 10.34
N TRP A 347 20.38 11.54 10.72
CA TRP A 347 19.18 11.66 11.53
C TRP A 347 19.37 11.10 12.94
N VAL A 348 18.77 11.80 13.90
CA VAL A 348 18.59 11.37 15.29
C VAL A 348 17.10 11.28 15.56
N THR A 349 16.59 10.06 15.78
CA THR A 349 15.18 9.82 16.11
C THR A 349 15.01 9.67 17.61
N LEU A 350 14.23 10.56 18.23
CA LEU A 350 13.71 10.38 19.57
C LEU A 350 12.43 9.54 19.48
N ASP A 351 12.54 8.27 19.88
CA ASP A 351 11.48 7.26 19.76
C ASP A 351 10.54 7.23 20.98
N ASP A 352 9.65 6.23 21.07
CA ASP A 352 8.67 6.04 22.15
C ASP A 352 9.32 6.15 23.54
N GLY A 353 8.76 6.97 24.41
CA GLY A 353 9.21 7.16 25.78
C GLY A 353 9.53 8.61 26.16
N TRP A 354 9.39 9.57 25.28
CA TRP A 354 9.54 11.00 25.60
C TRP A 354 8.29 11.59 26.27
N GLN A 355 7.14 11.01 25.98
CA GLN A 355 5.82 11.47 26.42
C GLN A 355 5.42 10.92 27.79
N ASN A 356 4.52 11.64 28.44
CA ASN A 356 3.90 11.21 29.71
C ASN A 356 2.94 10.01 29.50
N ASN A 357 2.15 10.05 28.43
CA ASN A 357 1.23 8.98 28.02
C ASN A 357 0.91 9.05 26.52
N VAL A 358 0.24 8.03 26.02
CA VAL A 358 -0.32 7.98 24.66
C VAL A 358 -1.69 8.65 24.67
N GLY A 359 -1.87 9.65 23.82
CA GLY A 359 -3.09 10.44 23.70
C GLY A 359 -2.88 11.91 24.01
N ASP A 360 -2.32 12.27 25.16
CA ASP A 360 -2.06 13.66 25.52
C ASP A 360 -0.82 14.21 24.82
N TRP A 361 0.16 13.33 24.55
CA TRP A 361 1.42 13.68 23.87
C TRP A 361 2.13 14.88 24.51
N ALA A 362 2.00 15.01 25.83
CA ALA A 362 2.75 15.95 26.64
C ALA A 362 4.10 15.34 27.07
N LEU A 363 5.07 16.18 27.33
CA LEU A 363 6.40 15.76 27.78
C LEU A 363 6.33 15.06 29.14
N ASP A 364 7.11 13.99 29.33
CA ASP A 364 7.30 13.37 30.64
C ASP A 364 8.04 14.34 31.57
N PRO A 365 7.42 14.86 32.64
CA PRO A 365 8.04 15.86 33.52
C PRO A 365 9.27 15.34 34.31
N LYS A 366 9.46 14.03 34.36
CA LYS A 366 10.67 13.43 34.94
C LYS A 366 11.87 13.51 34.03
N LYS A 367 11.63 13.59 32.71
CA LYS A 367 12.65 13.66 31.64
C LYS A 367 12.88 15.10 31.19
N PHE A 368 11.81 15.90 31.20
CA PHE A 368 11.78 17.28 30.74
C PHE A 368 11.14 18.18 31.81
N PRO A 369 11.83 18.39 32.95
CA PRO A 369 11.27 19.10 34.11
C PRO A 369 10.94 20.58 33.84
N HIS A 370 11.55 21.19 32.82
CA HIS A 370 11.25 22.57 32.39
C HIS A 370 10.38 22.61 31.13
N GLY A 371 9.72 21.48 30.80
CA GLY A 371 8.76 21.38 29.67
C GLY A 371 9.38 21.66 28.31
N ASP A 372 8.71 22.52 27.53
CA ASP A 372 9.09 22.82 26.13
C ASP A 372 10.51 23.38 26.01
N ALA A 373 11.05 24.03 27.06
CA ALA A 373 12.43 24.50 27.02
C ALA A 373 13.46 23.38 26.97
N ASP A 374 13.22 22.27 27.67
CA ASP A 374 14.15 21.13 27.71
C ASP A 374 14.17 20.36 26.38
N ILE A 375 13.00 20.09 25.81
CA ILE A 375 12.93 19.37 24.51
C ILE A 375 13.51 20.24 23.38
N LYS A 376 13.26 21.55 23.42
CA LYS A 376 13.86 22.48 22.48
C LYS A 376 15.39 22.51 22.61
N ALA A 377 15.93 22.55 23.84
CA ALA A 377 17.37 22.49 24.08
C ALA A 377 17.99 21.17 23.56
N LEU A 378 17.26 20.04 23.67
CA LEU A 378 17.69 18.78 23.07
C LEU A 378 17.77 18.86 21.54
N VAL A 379 16.74 19.39 20.89
CA VAL A 379 16.70 19.57 19.43
C VAL A 379 17.79 20.54 18.97
N ASP A 380 17.95 21.69 19.65
CA ASP A 380 18.99 22.66 19.35
C ASP A 380 20.40 22.03 19.46
N ARG A 381 20.63 21.16 20.43
CA ARG A 381 21.89 20.43 20.55
C ARG A 381 22.11 19.42 19.42
N ILE A 382 21.06 18.68 19.02
CA ILE A 382 21.11 17.77 17.86
C ILE A 382 21.51 18.56 16.61
N HIS A 383 20.91 19.73 16.39
CA HIS A 383 21.24 20.63 15.27
C HIS A 383 22.67 21.19 15.34
N GLN A 384 23.13 21.61 16.52
CA GLN A 384 24.51 22.11 16.72
C GLN A 384 25.56 21.06 16.36
N GLU A 385 25.25 19.77 16.59
CA GLU A 385 26.13 18.67 16.18
C GLU A 385 26.04 18.35 14.67
N GLY A 386 25.12 18.97 13.94
CA GLY A 386 24.94 18.84 12.48
C GLY A 386 23.95 17.77 12.06
N PHE A 387 23.12 17.27 12.97
CA PHE A 387 22.08 16.29 12.65
C PHE A 387 20.73 16.94 12.37
N LYS A 388 19.83 16.15 11.78
CA LYS A 388 18.39 16.37 11.73
C LYS A 388 17.71 15.62 12.89
N ALA A 389 16.66 16.21 13.45
CA ALA A 389 15.91 15.64 14.57
C ALA A 389 14.54 15.12 14.11
N GLN A 390 14.18 13.87 14.48
CA GLN A 390 12.90 13.26 14.18
C GLN A 390 12.23 12.80 15.48
N LEU A 391 10.90 13.02 15.60
CA LEU A 391 10.13 12.61 16.77
C LEU A 391 9.12 11.52 16.41
N TRP A 392 9.10 10.47 17.20
CA TRP A 392 8.11 9.39 17.15
C TRP A 392 6.80 9.80 17.82
N TRP A 393 5.69 9.39 17.22
CA TRP A 393 4.39 9.43 17.87
C TRP A 393 3.44 8.39 17.24
N SER A 394 2.41 7.94 18.02
CA SER A 394 1.38 7.00 17.58
C SER A 394 0.02 7.72 17.42
N PRO A 395 -0.33 8.22 16.23
CA PRO A 395 -1.60 8.91 16.03
C PRO A 395 -2.81 7.99 16.17
N LEU A 396 -4.01 8.55 16.36
CA LEU A 396 -5.29 7.84 16.47
C LEU A 396 -5.40 6.88 17.66
N SER A 397 -4.56 7.02 18.69
CA SER A 397 -4.62 6.23 19.90
C SER A 397 -4.57 7.11 21.15
N ALA A 398 -5.36 6.76 22.19
CA ALA A 398 -5.32 7.44 23.48
C ALA A 398 -5.61 6.45 24.61
N VAL A 399 -4.81 6.52 25.71
CA VAL A 399 -5.03 5.69 26.89
C VAL A 399 -6.30 6.11 27.63
N PRO A 400 -6.98 5.19 28.35
CA PRO A 400 -8.27 5.48 28.98
C PRO A 400 -8.27 6.65 29.97
N ASP A 401 -7.15 6.88 30.62
CA ASP A 401 -6.94 7.90 31.66
C ASP A 401 -6.24 9.17 31.16
N SER A 402 -6.11 9.32 29.83
CA SER A 402 -5.59 10.56 29.22
C SER A 402 -6.51 11.75 29.48
N GLU A 403 -5.93 12.94 29.55
CA GLU A 403 -6.67 14.19 29.61
C GLU A 403 -7.54 14.36 28.37
N LEU A 404 -7.01 13.97 27.22
CA LEU A 404 -7.74 13.99 25.94
C LEU A 404 -9.08 13.25 26.02
N LEU A 405 -9.09 12.01 26.52
CA LEU A 405 -10.32 11.21 26.61
C LEU A 405 -11.21 11.59 27.79
N ARG A 406 -10.65 12.16 28.85
CA ARG A 406 -11.44 12.75 29.94
C ARG A 406 -12.24 13.95 29.44
N ASP A 407 -11.60 14.83 28.66
CA ASP A 407 -12.21 16.08 28.19
C ASP A 407 -13.03 15.88 26.90
N HIS A 408 -12.68 14.89 26.08
CA HIS A 408 -13.30 14.57 24.80
C HIS A 408 -13.57 13.06 24.63
N PRO A 409 -14.45 12.47 25.46
CA PRO A 409 -14.76 11.04 25.37
C PRO A 409 -15.48 10.69 24.05
N ASP A 410 -16.03 11.68 23.38
CA ASP A 410 -16.72 11.58 22.09
C ASP A 410 -15.77 11.47 20.88
N TYR A 411 -14.45 11.59 21.06
CA TYR A 411 -13.46 11.36 19.99
C TYR A 411 -13.26 9.86 19.66
N GLU A 412 -13.70 8.99 20.57
CA GLU A 412 -13.48 7.55 20.47
C GLU A 412 -14.31 6.91 19.36
N LEU A 413 -13.70 5.97 18.64
CA LEU A 413 -14.37 5.08 17.72
C LEU A 413 -15.13 4.00 18.48
N LEU A 414 -16.42 3.87 18.26
CA LEU A 414 -17.26 2.84 18.87
C LEU A 414 -17.55 1.69 17.90
N ASN A 415 -17.54 0.48 18.43
CA ASN A 415 -18.04 -0.71 17.76
C ASN A 415 -19.57 -0.68 17.66
N ARG A 416 -20.16 -1.60 16.88
CA ARG A 416 -21.60 -1.69 16.66
C ARG A 416 -22.42 -1.92 17.94
N ASP A 417 -21.83 -2.57 18.93
CA ASP A 417 -22.45 -2.83 20.24
C ASP A 417 -22.26 -1.67 21.24
N GLY A 418 -21.70 -0.54 20.80
CA GLY A 418 -21.41 0.63 21.62
C GLY A 418 -20.13 0.52 22.44
N SER A 419 -19.41 -0.60 22.39
CA SER A 419 -18.13 -0.73 23.07
C SER A 419 -17.04 0.08 22.38
N LYS A 420 -16.05 0.56 23.16
CA LYS A 420 -14.90 1.30 22.65
C LYS A 420 -13.96 0.38 21.87
N ARG A 421 -13.48 0.81 20.70
CA ARG A 421 -12.49 0.04 19.95
C ARG A 421 -11.11 0.16 20.60
N LYS A 422 -10.54 -0.98 21.00
CA LYS A 422 -9.22 -1.03 21.63
C LYS A 422 -8.09 -1.06 20.60
N VAL A 423 -6.98 -0.42 20.97
CA VAL A 423 -5.65 -0.59 20.39
C VAL A 423 -4.81 -1.29 21.46
N SER A 424 -4.56 -2.59 21.31
CA SER A 424 -4.03 -3.45 22.37
C SER A 424 -2.58 -3.10 22.77
N TRP A 425 -1.79 -2.63 21.80
CA TRP A 425 -0.35 -2.42 21.98
C TRP A 425 0.02 -1.39 23.06
N TRP A 426 -0.78 -0.28 23.15
CA TRP A 426 -0.57 0.77 24.18
C TRP A 426 -1.69 0.78 25.23
N ASN A 427 -2.51 -0.28 25.32
CA ASN A 427 -3.70 -0.29 26.16
C ASN A 427 -4.60 0.94 25.92
N SER A 428 -4.76 1.33 24.66
CA SER A 428 -5.43 2.55 24.24
C SER A 428 -6.79 2.28 23.61
N TYR A 429 -7.55 3.36 23.36
CA TYR A 429 -8.73 3.36 22.52
C TYR A 429 -8.42 4.05 21.19
N TYR A 430 -9.16 3.65 20.17
CA TYR A 430 -9.03 4.19 18.82
C TYR A 430 -9.80 5.50 18.69
N LEU A 431 -9.16 6.55 18.16
CA LEU A 431 -9.81 7.82 17.85
C LEU A 431 -10.34 7.79 16.41
N CYS A 432 -11.51 8.37 16.14
CA CYS A 432 -12.12 8.31 14.82
C CYS A 432 -11.41 9.25 13.83
N PRO A 433 -10.79 8.73 12.74
CA PRO A 433 -10.10 9.57 11.75
C PRO A 433 -11.05 10.45 10.92
N ALA A 434 -12.35 10.16 10.90
CA ALA A 434 -13.34 10.96 10.21
C ALA A 434 -13.90 12.10 11.08
N ASP A 435 -13.62 12.13 12.38
CA ASP A 435 -13.99 13.26 13.23
C ASP A 435 -13.02 14.43 12.98
N ARG A 436 -13.57 15.54 12.49
CA ARG A 436 -12.80 16.76 12.20
C ARG A 436 -12.01 17.27 13.41
N ARG A 437 -12.53 17.11 14.62
CA ARG A 437 -11.89 17.57 15.86
C ARG A 437 -10.63 16.75 16.16
N VAL A 438 -10.70 15.43 15.91
CA VAL A 438 -9.55 14.52 15.99
C VAL A 438 -8.48 14.90 14.96
N VAL A 439 -8.89 15.24 13.74
CA VAL A 439 -7.97 15.73 12.69
C VAL A 439 -7.26 17.01 13.14
N GLU A 440 -8.02 18.02 13.62
CA GLU A 440 -7.45 19.30 14.05
C GLU A 440 -6.50 19.13 15.25
N TYR A 441 -6.83 18.24 16.19
CA TYR A 441 -5.95 17.90 17.31
C TYR A 441 -4.57 17.42 16.83
N HIS A 442 -4.53 16.47 15.88
CA HIS A 442 -3.28 15.93 15.35
C HIS A 442 -2.51 16.94 14.49
N LYS A 443 -3.20 17.81 13.77
CA LYS A 443 -2.57 18.93 13.06
C LYS A 443 -1.91 19.92 14.02
N ALA A 444 -2.57 20.23 15.13
CA ALA A 444 -1.99 21.10 16.17
C ALA A 444 -0.75 20.48 16.78
N LEU A 445 -0.77 19.17 17.06
CA LEU A 445 0.39 18.44 17.57
C LEU A 445 1.55 18.45 16.58
N ALA A 446 1.28 18.19 15.28
CA ALA A 446 2.31 18.26 14.26
C ALA A 446 2.98 19.66 14.17
N ARG A 447 2.18 20.74 14.28
CA ARG A 447 2.71 22.12 14.35
C ARG A 447 3.58 22.31 15.60
N LYS A 448 3.14 21.88 16.76
CA LYS A 448 3.89 21.99 18.01
C LYS A 448 5.26 21.30 17.88
N ILE A 449 5.28 20.06 17.39
CA ILE A 449 6.53 19.31 17.21
C ILE A 449 7.49 20.01 16.25
N LEU A 450 6.99 20.46 15.11
CA LEU A 450 7.85 20.99 14.05
C LEU A 450 8.26 22.46 14.26
N VAL A 451 7.36 23.28 14.81
CA VAL A 451 7.56 24.72 14.97
C VAL A 451 8.06 25.06 16.37
N ASP A 452 7.32 24.66 17.41
CA ASP A 452 7.62 25.08 18.76
C ASP A 452 8.84 24.33 19.33
N TRP A 453 8.96 23.02 19.05
CA TRP A 453 10.09 22.19 19.48
C TRP A 453 11.23 22.13 18.44
N GLY A 454 10.96 22.41 17.17
CA GLY A 454 11.97 22.57 16.12
C GLY A 454 12.38 21.29 15.40
N PHE A 455 11.70 20.15 15.60
CA PHE A 455 12.03 18.90 14.88
C PHE A 455 11.97 19.07 13.36
N ASP A 456 12.72 18.22 12.64
CA ASP A 456 12.78 18.18 11.17
C ASP A 456 11.96 17.06 10.57
N GLY A 457 11.51 16.13 11.39
CA GLY A 457 10.76 14.97 10.93
C GLY A 457 9.82 14.38 11.98
N LEU A 458 8.86 13.62 11.48
CA LEU A 458 7.86 12.89 12.23
C LEU A 458 7.99 11.40 11.91
N LYS A 459 8.02 10.52 12.93
CA LYS A 459 7.88 9.08 12.77
C LYS A 459 6.52 8.68 13.30
N LEU A 460 5.59 8.36 12.38
CA LEU A 460 4.25 7.89 12.70
C LEU A 460 4.29 6.38 12.85
N ASP A 461 3.86 5.85 13.99
CA ASP A 461 4.01 4.43 14.31
C ASP A 461 2.73 3.81 14.89
N GLY A 462 2.45 2.58 14.52
CA GLY A 462 1.36 1.78 15.08
C GLY A 462 0.71 0.79 14.11
N GLN A 463 0.47 -0.43 14.59
CA GLN A 463 -0.20 -1.47 13.79
C GLN A 463 -1.63 -1.09 13.39
N HIS A 464 -2.27 -0.21 14.12
CA HIS A 464 -3.63 0.27 13.90
C HIS A 464 -3.77 1.33 12.80
N MET A 465 -2.66 1.81 12.23
CA MET A 465 -2.67 2.92 11.27
C MET A 465 -3.06 2.53 9.84
N ASN A 466 -3.06 1.24 9.49
CA ASN A 466 -3.36 0.79 8.13
C ASN A 466 -4.83 0.44 7.89
N GLY A 467 -5.58 0.15 8.93
CA GLY A 467 -6.96 -0.25 8.83
C GLY A 467 -7.77 0.33 9.97
N VAL A 468 -8.97 0.74 9.67
CA VAL A 468 -9.92 1.29 10.64
C VAL A 468 -11.18 0.44 10.57
N PRO A 469 -11.83 0.10 11.69
CA PRO A 469 -13.16 -0.47 11.64
C PRO A 469 -14.21 0.61 11.34
N ALA A 470 -15.41 0.18 10.93
CA ALA A 470 -16.57 1.05 10.83
C ALA A 470 -16.90 1.68 12.19
N CYS A 471 -17.19 2.99 12.21
CA CYS A 471 -17.47 3.76 13.43
C CYS A 471 -18.96 3.89 13.66
N TYR A 472 -19.43 3.46 14.81
CA TYR A 472 -20.86 3.57 15.21
C TYR A 472 -21.07 4.61 16.31
N ASN A 473 -20.13 5.54 16.54
CA ASN A 473 -20.31 6.60 17.52
C ASN A 473 -21.35 7.62 17.02
N PRO A 474 -22.49 7.77 17.72
CA PRO A 474 -23.55 8.67 17.28
C PRO A 474 -23.15 10.17 17.34
N ALA A 475 -22.13 10.51 18.11
CA ALA A 475 -21.62 11.88 18.19
C ALA A 475 -20.89 12.35 16.92
N HIS A 476 -20.48 11.42 16.05
CA HIS A 476 -19.75 11.75 14.83
C HIS A 476 -20.66 12.08 13.64
N HIS A 477 -21.96 11.74 13.71
CA HIS A 477 -22.94 12.01 12.65
C HIS A 477 -22.55 11.49 11.26
N HIS A 478 -21.87 10.34 11.20
CA HIS A 478 -21.51 9.70 9.94
C HIS A 478 -22.76 9.33 9.14
N ALA A 479 -22.78 9.61 7.82
CA ALA A 479 -23.86 9.15 6.94
C ALA A 479 -23.89 7.62 6.86
N GLN A 480 -22.73 6.98 7.00
CA GLN A 480 -22.57 5.54 7.14
C GLN A 480 -21.34 5.21 8.02
N PRO A 481 -21.38 4.10 8.76
CA PRO A 481 -20.29 3.74 9.68
C PRO A 481 -18.93 3.59 9.01
N GLU A 482 -18.89 3.23 7.72
CA GLU A 482 -17.67 3.03 6.94
C GLU A 482 -16.96 4.35 6.57
N GLU A 483 -17.52 5.51 6.86
CA GLU A 483 -16.82 6.80 6.67
C GLU A 483 -15.50 6.86 7.43
N SER A 484 -15.41 6.24 8.60
CA SER A 484 -14.14 6.14 9.33
C SER A 484 -13.05 5.42 8.52
N VAL A 485 -13.42 4.38 7.76
CA VAL A 485 -12.51 3.61 6.90
C VAL A 485 -12.05 4.46 5.71
N GLU A 486 -13.00 5.11 5.05
CA GLU A 486 -12.75 5.89 3.83
C GLU A 486 -12.00 7.20 4.11
N ALA A 487 -12.10 7.74 5.33
CA ALA A 487 -11.45 8.98 5.76
C ALA A 487 -9.99 8.79 6.22
N LEU A 488 -9.54 7.55 6.45
CA LEU A 488 -8.19 7.30 6.96
C LEU A 488 -7.07 7.94 6.11
N PRO A 489 -7.09 7.86 4.77
CA PRO A 489 -6.10 8.55 3.94
C PRO A 489 -6.12 10.07 4.10
N ASP A 490 -7.32 10.68 4.25
CA ASP A 490 -7.48 12.13 4.41
C ASP A 490 -6.94 12.59 5.77
N PHE A 491 -7.07 11.75 6.80
CA PHE A 491 -6.47 12.02 8.10
C PHE A 491 -4.94 12.13 8.01
N PHE A 492 -4.27 11.15 7.38
CA PHE A 492 -2.81 11.21 7.18
C PHE A 492 -2.39 12.32 6.23
N LYS A 493 -3.23 12.59 5.21
CA LYS A 493 -3.01 13.75 4.32
C LYS A 493 -3.01 15.06 5.09
N ALA A 494 -3.94 15.23 6.02
CA ALA A 494 -4.03 16.44 6.84
C ALA A 494 -2.78 16.64 7.71
N ILE A 495 -2.20 15.57 8.27
CA ILE A 495 -0.94 15.62 9.01
C ILE A 495 0.21 15.98 8.07
N TYR A 496 0.34 15.27 6.93
CA TYR A 496 1.39 15.48 5.95
C TYR A 496 1.38 16.90 5.39
N ASP A 497 0.21 17.36 4.92
CA ASP A 497 0.07 18.72 4.37
C ASP A 497 0.38 19.80 5.42
N THR A 498 -0.04 19.58 6.68
CA THR A 498 0.29 20.49 7.77
C THR A 498 1.79 20.53 8.01
N ALA A 499 2.45 19.37 8.04
CA ALA A 499 3.90 19.29 8.22
C ALA A 499 4.65 20.03 7.12
N GLN A 500 4.29 19.78 5.84
CA GLN A 500 4.92 20.46 4.70
C GLN A 500 4.62 21.97 4.64
N ALA A 501 3.43 22.38 5.09
CA ALA A 501 3.07 23.81 5.10
C ALA A 501 3.83 24.62 6.15
N VAL A 502 4.08 24.03 7.33
CA VAL A 502 4.80 24.74 8.42
C VAL A 502 6.32 24.63 8.30
N LYS A 503 6.81 23.50 7.76
CA LYS A 503 8.25 23.27 7.55
C LYS A 503 8.45 22.48 6.26
N PRO A 504 8.58 23.13 5.11
CA PRO A 504 8.80 22.46 3.83
C PRO A 504 10.00 21.50 3.88
N GLY A 505 9.86 20.32 3.31
CA GLY A 505 10.88 19.27 3.35
C GLY A 505 10.90 18.45 4.65
N THR A 506 9.88 18.59 5.51
CA THR A 506 9.72 17.71 6.69
C THR A 506 9.71 16.24 6.27
N LEU A 507 10.54 15.44 6.93
CA LEU A 507 10.50 13.98 6.80
C LEU A 507 9.28 13.42 7.55
N VAL A 508 8.43 12.67 6.87
CA VAL A 508 7.32 11.93 7.46
C VAL A 508 7.53 10.44 7.19
N GLU A 509 7.99 9.73 8.17
CA GLU A 509 8.15 8.28 8.17
C GLU A 509 6.84 7.63 8.62
N PHE A 510 6.42 6.57 7.91
CA PHE A 510 5.24 5.79 8.26
C PHE A 510 5.64 4.36 8.60
N CYS A 511 5.52 4.00 9.90
CA CYS A 511 5.87 2.70 10.46
C CYS A 511 4.61 1.96 10.94
N PRO A 512 4.07 1.00 10.19
CA PRO A 512 2.88 0.26 10.61
C PRO A 512 3.16 -0.87 11.60
N CYS A 513 4.24 -0.79 12.38
CA CYS A 513 4.61 -1.72 13.45
C CYS A 513 4.62 -3.21 13.02
N GLY A 514 5.17 -3.48 11.84
CA GLY A 514 5.33 -4.84 11.27
C GLY A 514 4.15 -5.34 10.45
N THR A 515 3.03 -4.60 10.36
CA THR A 515 1.89 -4.97 9.52
C THR A 515 2.08 -4.52 8.06
N SER A 516 1.18 -4.88 7.15
CA SER A 516 1.25 -4.42 5.76
C SER A 516 0.88 -2.93 5.65
N PHE A 517 1.29 -2.30 4.54
CA PHE A 517 0.96 -0.91 4.25
C PHE A 517 -0.37 -0.79 3.51
N SER A 518 -1.22 0.14 3.91
CA SER A 518 -2.35 0.57 3.11
C SER A 518 -1.86 1.39 1.92
N PHE A 519 -2.21 1.00 0.70
CA PHE A 519 -1.85 1.76 -0.50
C PHE A 519 -2.35 3.21 -0.45
N PHE A 520 -3.53 3.42 0.12
CA PHE A 520 -4.20 4.72 0.14
C PHE A 520 -3.51 5.76 1.05
N THR A 521 -2.67 5.31 1.99
CA THR A 521 -1.88 6.21 2.84
C THR A 521 -0.52 6.56 2.23
N MET A 522 -0.06 5.82 1.22
CA MET A 522 1.27 5.99 0.62
C MET A 522 1.55 7.38 0.04
N PRO A 523 0.57 8.13 -0.52
CA PRO A 523 0.81 9.52 -0.93
C PRO A 523 1.10 10.50 0.22
N ASN A 524 0.88 10.09 1.47
CA ASN A 524 0.88 10.97 2.64
C ASN A 524 2.08 10.73 3.59
N PHE A 525 3.16 10.16 3.07
CA PHE A 525 4.44 10.05 3.74
C PHE A 525 5.58 10.05 2.69
N ASN A 526 6.76 10.47 3.08
CA ASN A 526 7.93 10.53 2.21
C ASN A 526 9.11 9.69 2.70
N MET A 527 8.86 8.73 3.60
CA MET A 527 9.75 7.62 3.94
C MET A 527 8.93 6.41 4.33
N SER A 528 9.15 5.29 3.64
CA SER A 528 8.63 3.98 4.01
C SER A 528 9.67 3.19 4.79
N VAL A 529 9.26 2.20 5.58
CA VAL A 529 10.16 1.43 6.44
C VAL A 529 9.87 -0.08 6.36
N ALA A 530 10.87 -0.92 6.58
CA ALA A 530 10.68 -2.37 6.72
C ALA A 530 9.76 -2.73 7.90
N SER A 531 9.63 -1.82 8.83
CA SER A 531 8.71 -1.88 9.97
C SER A 531 8.85 -3.17 10.77
N ASP A 532 9.65 -3.12 11.83
CA ASP A 532 9.89 -4.22 12.77
C ASP A 532 10.12 -5.60 12.10
N PRO A 533 11.07 -5.74 11.18
CA PRO A 533 11.29 -7.00 10.51
C PRO A 533 11.77 -8.07 11.51
N THR A 534 11.30 -9.30 11.35
CA THR A 534 11.71 -10.43 12.20
C THR A 534 12.74 -11.33 11.51
N SER A 535 13.10 -11.02 10.26
CA SER A 535 14.10 -11.73 9.48
C SER A 535 14.65 -10.85 8.35
N SER A 536 15.82 -11.19 7.87
CA SER A 536 16.45 -10.56 6.70
C SER A 536 15.61 -10.69 5.44
N PHE A 537 14.88 -11.81 5.27
CA PHE A 537 13.93 -11.98 4.19
C PHE A 537 12.78 -10.96 4.25
N GLN A 538 12.29 -10.61 5.44
CA GLN A 538 11.28 -9.57 5.57
C GLN A 538 11.81 -8.20 5.14
N VAL A 539 13.03 -7.83 5.49
CA VAL A 539 13.65 -6.58 5.01
C VAL A 539 13.63 -6.53 3.48
N ARG A 540 14.10 -7.60 2.82
CA ARG A 540 14.24 -7.65 1.36
C ARG A 540 12.89 -7.73 0.63
N SER A 541 11.98 -8.59 1.09
CA SER A 541 10.66 -8.74 0.45
C SER A 541 9.77 -7.51 0.65
N LYS A 542 9.83 -6.86 1.82
CA LYS A 542 9.12 -5.59 2.07
C LYS A 542 9.69 -4.46 1.21
N ALA A 543 11.02 -4.39 1.06
CA ALA A 543 11.66 -3.44 0.14
C ALA A 543 11.14 -3.61 -1.29
N LYS A 544 11.18 -4.84 -1.82
CA LYS A 544 10.67 -5.14 -3.16
C LYS A 544 9.21 -4.72 -3.33
N THR A 545 8.36 -5.02 -2.33
CA THR A 545 6.95 -4.65 -2.32
C THR A 545 6.74 -3.13 -2.35
N LEU A 546 7.40 -2.40 -1.43
CA LEU A 546 7.21 -0.96 -1.30
C LEU A 546 7.78 -0.20 -2.49
N LYS A 547 8.92 -0.63 -3.03
CA LYS A 547 9.47 -0.04 -4.28
C LYS A 547 8.56 -0.28 -5.49
N ALA A 548 7.85 -1.40 -5.57
CA ALA A 548 6.83 -1.61 -6.59
C ALA A 548 5.64 -0.66 -6.44
N LEU A 549 5.14 -0.46 -5.21
CA LEU A 549 3.94 0.32 -4.92
C LEU A 549 4.17 1.84 -4.88
N ILE A 550 5.35 2.29 -4.44
CA ILE A 550 5.65 3.72 -4.25
C ILE A 550 6.62 4.23 -5.33
N GLY A 551 7.54 3.38 -5.80
CA GLY A 551 8.65 3.73 -6.70
C GLY A 551 9.91 4.08 -5.92
N ASP A 552 10.93 4.58 -6.63
CA ASP A 552 12.26 4.85 -6.07
C ASP A 552 12.46 6.29 -5.59
N THR A 553 11.48 7.18 -5.77
CA THR A 553 11.57 8.59 -5.35
C THR A 553 11.33 8.79 -3.85
N VAL A 554 10.70 7.83 -3.19
CA VAL A 554 10.52 7.77 -1.74
C VAL A 554 11.49 6.76 -1.17
N PRO A 555 12.39 7.15 -0.25
CA PRO A 555 13.32 6.21 0.34
C PRO A 555 12.60 5.09 1.10
N PHE A 556 13.16 3.90 0.99
CA PHE A 556 12.82 2.76 1.83
C PHE A 556 13.84 2.67 2.95
N PHE A 557 13.42 2.81 4.18
CA PHE A 557 14.25 2.61 5.36
C PHE A 557 14.28 1.11 5.72
N GLY A 558 15.46 0.50 5.79
CA GLY A 558 15.62 -0.93 6.11
C GLY A 558 15.24 -1.29 7.54
N ASP A 559 14.84 -0.31 8.35
CA ASP A 559 14.69 -0.37 9.80
C ASP A 559 16.05 -0.57 10.50
N HIS A 560 16.03 -0.90 11.78
CA HIS A 560 17.27 -1.06 12.54
C HIS A 560 17.95 -2.38 12.23
N VAL A 561 19.21 -2.35 11.81
CA VAL A 561 20.01 -3.55 11.48
C VAL A 561 20.09 -4.57 12.63
N GLU A 562 19.80 -4.13 13.85
CA GLU A 562 19.74 -5.00 15.03
C GLU A 562 18.51 -5.90 15.10
N LEU A 563 17.52 -5.71 14.23
CA LEU A 563 16.27 -6.48 14.26
C LEU A 563 16.36 -7.84 13.56
N SER A 564 17.27 -7.98 12.62
CA SER A 564 17.43 -9.18 11.79
C SER A 564 18.89 -9.58 11.63
N ASP A 565 19.16 -10.74 11.03
CA ASP A 565 20.50 -11.31 10.79
C ASP A 565 21.41 -11.29 12.02
N GLY A 566 20.89 -11.80 13.16
CA GLY A 566 21.66 -11.83 14.40
C GLY A 566 22.05 -10.45 14.97
N GLY A 567 21.46 -9.38 14.43
CA GLY A 567 21.69 -8.00 14.83
C GLY A 567 22.63 -7.20 13.94
N ASN A 568 22.80 -7.62 12.67
CA ASN A 568 23.75 -7.02 11.72
C ASN A 568 23.26 -7.05 10.27
N ASP A 569 22.03 -6.65 9.99
CA ASP A 569 21.41 -6.79 8.66
C ASP A 569 21.72 -5.63 7.68
N PHE A 570 22.99 -5.23 7.62
CA PHE A 570 23.46 -4.23 6.64
C PHE A 570 23.36 -4.73 5.21
N ALA A 571 23.71 -6.00 4.98
CA ALA A 571 23.77 -6.58 3.64
C ALA A 571 22.39 -6.58 2.96
N SER A 572 21.31 -6.98 3.66
CA SER A 572 19.95 -6.93 3.12
C SER A 572 19.55 -5.49 2.80
N THR A 573 19.78 -4.56 3.73
CA THR A 573 19.42 -3.16 3.54
C THR A 573 20.15 -2.53 2.34
N LEU A 574 21.48 -2.69 2.24
CA LEU A 574 22.23 -2.17 1.10
C LEU A 574 21.84 -2.87 -0.20
N GLY A 575 21.69 -4.21 -0.17
CA GLY A 575 21.40 -5.02 -1.33
C GLY A 575 20.06 -4.72 -2.01
N VAL A 576 19.09 -4.19 -1.26
CA VAL A 576 17.80 -3.73 -1.81
C VAL A 576 17.71 -2.21 -2.00
N GLY A 577 18.81 -1.47 -1.76
CA GLY A 577 18.82 -0.02 -1.84
C GLY A 577 17.96 0.64 -0.76
N GLY A 578 18.07 0.14 0.46
CA GLY A 578 17.43 0.74 1.63
C GLY A 578 18.31 1.80 2.29
N VAL A 579 17.70 2.73 3.03
CA VAL A 579 18.37 3.63 3.95
C VAL A 579 18.79 2.83 5.18
N VAL A 580 20.03 2.99 5.63
CA VAL A 580 20.57 2.29 6.79
C VAL A 580 20.15 2.98 8.07
N GLY A 581 19.71 2.21 9.05
CA GLY A 581 19.46 2.68 10.39
C GLY A 581 19.91 1.71 11.47
N THR A 582 20.15 2.27 12.64
CA THR A 582 20.55 1.52 13.83
C THR A 582 19.90 2.08 15.08
N GLN A 583 19.80 1.24 16.09
CA GLN A 583 19.38 1.62 17.44
C GLN A 583 20.47 1.27 18.47
N PHE A 584 21.74 1.37 18.08
CA PHE A 584 22.81 1.05 18.99
C PHE A 584 22.77 1.90 20.27
N VAL A 585 23.23 1.31 21.35
CA VAL A 585 23.41 2.00 22.63
C VAL A 585 24.88 1.99 23.05
N ILE A 586 25.31 3.05 23.74
CA ILE A 586 26.64 3.09 24.34
C ILE A 586 26.61 2.21 25.60
N PRO A 587 27.46 1.16 25.71
CA PRO A 587 27.39 0.20 26.82
C PRO A 587 27.51 0.79 28.22
N SER A 588 28.23 1.90 28.38
CA SER A 588 28.37 2.61 29.68
C SER A 588 27.14 3.41 30.08
N LEU A 589 26.18 3.61 29.17
CA LEU A 589 24.96 4.37 29.41
C LEU A 589 23.73 3.49 29.69
N VAL A 590 23.91 2.17 29.75
CA VAL A 590 22.85 1.21 30.04
C VAL A 590 23.21 0.35 31.25
N THR A 591 22.21 -0.02 32.04
CA THR A 591 22.40 -0.86 33.23
C THR A 591 22.48 -2.35 32.92
N LYS A 592 21.95 -2.77 31.77
CA LYS A 592 21.92 -4.17 31.30
C LYS A 592 22.42 -4.27 29.88
N ARG A 593 23.15 -5.32 29.59
CA ARG A 593 23.58 -5.64 28.21
C ARG A 593 22.37 -5.94 27.34
N THR A 594 22.41 -5.44 26.11
CA THR A 594 21.37 -5.60 25.11
C THR A 594 21.99 -6.09 23.78
N LYS A 595 21.15 -6.56 22.87
CA LYS A 595 21.60 -6.87 21.50
C LYS A 595 22.02 -5.63 20.71
N SER A 596 21.70 -4.44 21.21
CA SER A 596 22.04 -3.15 20.60
C SER A 596 23.33 -2.53 21.16
N ASP A 597 24.05 -3.19 22.08
CA ASP A 597 25.31 -2.68 22.63
C ASP A 597 26.35 -2.46 21.51
N LEU A 598 26.88 -1.25 21.39
CA LEU A 598 27.96 -0.91 20.48
C LEU A 598 29.29 -1.27 21.11
N THR A 599 29.73 -2.53 20.92
CA THR A 599 31.07 -2.95 21.31
C THR A 599 32.12 -2.40 20.34
N PRO A 600 33.42 -2.36 20.69
CA PRO A 600 34.47 -1.92 19.77
C PRO A 600 34.53 -2.70 18.45
N GLU A 601 34.21 -4.00 18.50
CA GLU A 601 34.18 -4.87 17.31
C GLU A 601 32.98 -4.49 16.41
N ARG A 602 31.79 -4.28 17.01
CA ARG A 602 30.61 -3.83 16.27
C ARG A 602 30.78 -2.43 15.71
N GLU A 603 31.44 -1.55 16.43
CA GLU A 603 31.70 -0.20 15.95
C GLU A 603 32.52 -0.20 14.66
N LYS A 604 33.57 -1.04 14.56
CA LYS A 604 34.37 -1.22 13.33
C LYS A 604 33.52 -1.76 12.17
N GLU A 605 32.62 -2.69 12.47
CA GLU A 605 31.70 -3.23 11.48
C GLU A 605 30.71 -2.15 11.00
N PHE A 606 30.16 -1.36 11.91
CA PHE A 606 29.29 -0.23 11.57
C PHE A 606 30.02 0.83 10.75
N GLU A 607 31.28 1.19 11.09
CA GLU A 607 32.10 2.09 10.28
C GLU A 607 32.27 1.59 8.85
N LYS A 608 32.56 0.30 8.65
CA LYS A 608 32.70 -0.32 7.33
C LYS A 608 31.42 -0.16 6.52
N TRP A 609 30.27 -0.60 7.05
CA TRP A 609 29.00 -0.61 6.34
C TRP A 609 28.45 0.79 6.09
N LEU A 610 28.55 1.70 7.06
CA LEU A 610 28.10 3.08 6.89
C LEU A 610 28.98 3.85 5.88
N ARG A 611 30.30 3.53 5.79
CA ARG A 611 31.15 4.04 4.74
C ARG A 611 30.68 3.54 3.37
N LEU A 612 30.47 2.23 3.19
CA LEU A 612 29.95 1.63 1.95
C LEU A 612 28.60 2.24 1.57
N TYR A 613 27.72 2.43 2.55
CA TYR A 613 26.43 3.08 2.32
C TYR A 613 26.59 4.50 1.71
N ARG A 614 27.43 5.34 2.33
CA ARG A 614 27.68 6.71 1.85
C ARG A 614 28.40 6.74 0.49
N GLU A 615 29.33 5.84 0.25
CA GLU A 615 30.07 5.74 -1.01
C GLU A 615 29.17 5.30 -2.17
N LYS A 616 28.34 4.29 -1.96
CA LYS A 616 27.49 3.71 -3.00
C LYS A 616 26.14 4.43 -3.11
N MET A 617 25.54 4.84 -2.01
CA MET A 617 24.22 5.49 -1.92
C MET A 617 23.19 4.80 -2.83
N LEU A 618 23.07 3.47 -2.67
CA LEU A 618 22.18 2.64 -3.51
C LEU A 618 20.69 2.94 -3.24
N SER A 619 20.37 3.60 -2.13
CA SER A 619 19.04 4.10 -1.82
C SER A 619 18.52 5.15 -2.83
N LYS A 620 19.43 5.79 -3.58
CA LYS A 620 19.11 6.71 -4.69
C LYS A 620 19.17 6.03 -6.07
N GLY A 621 19.36 4.72 -6.15
CA GLY A 621 19.36 3.95 -7.39
C GLY A 621 17.97 3.46 -7.77
N GLU A 622 17.80 3.07 -9.04
CA GLU A 622 16.59 2.43 -9.55
C GLU A 622 16.61 0.95 -9.19
N TYR A 623 15.60 0.50 -8.45
CA TYR A 623 15.45 -0.92 -8.11
C TYR A 623 14.77 -1.69 -9.23
N LEU A 624 15.45 -2.69 -9.77
CA LEU A 624 15.01 -3.49 -10.93
C LEU A 624 14.33 -4.79 -10.47
N GLY A 625 13.23 -4.67 -9.72
CA GLY A 625 12.55 -5.80 -9.08
C GLY A 625 11.99 -6.85 -10.03
N GLN A 626 11.82 -6.51 -11.32
CA GLN A 626 11.35 -7.42 -12.36
C GLN A 626 12.44 -8.39 -12.88
N LEU A 627 13.69 -8.23 -12.48
CA LEU A 627 14.78 -9.07 -13.01
C LEU A 627 14.88 -10.43 -12.33
N TYR A 628 14.44 -10.55 -11.08
CA TYR A 628 14.52 -11.79 -10.32
C TYR A 628 13.24 -12.07 -9.57
N ASP A 629 12.85 -13.34 -9.50
CA ASP A 629 11.59 -13.78 -8.93
C ASP A 629 11.77 -14.32 -7.51
N ILE A 630 11.11 -13.74 -6.54
CA ILE A 630 11.05 -14.34 -5.20
C ILE A 630 10.38 -15.71 -5.31
N GLY A 631 11.05 -16.71 -4.76
CA GLY A 631 10.57 -18.07 -4.64
C GLY A 631 11.05 -19.04 -5.71
N PHE A 632 11.41 -18.56 -6.90
CA PHE A 632 11.86 -19.42 -8.00
C PHE A 632 13.28 -19.16 -8.47
N ASP A 633 13.84 -17.98 -8.26
CA ASP A 633 15.26 -17.73 -8.45
C ASP A 633 16.06 -18.14 -7.21
N VAL A 634 17.11 -18.92 -7.39
CA VAL A 634 18.01 -19.42 -6.33
C VAL A 634 19.45 -19.27 -6.80
N PRO A 635 20.31 -18.56 -6.05
CA PRO A 635 20.02 -17.88 -4.78
C PRO A 635 19.04 -16.73 -4.96
N GLU A 636 18.38 -16.28 -3.86
CA GLU A 636 17.56 -15.06 -3.87
C GLU A 636 18.40 -13.90 -4.37
N ALA A 637 17.87 -13.10 -5.30
CA ALA A 637 18.64 -12.06 -5.96
C ALA A 637 17.86 -10.75 -6.08
N HIS A 638 18.58 -9.64 -5.98
CA HIS A 638 18.08 -8.28 -6.18
C HIS A 638 19.04 -7.49 -7.06
N ALA A 639 18.53 -6.53 -7.84
CA ALA A 639 19.34 -5.70 -8.70
C ALA A 639 18.96 -4.23 -8.59
N ILE A 640 19.95 -3.36 -8.61
CA ILE A 640 19.81 -1.90 -8.59
C ILE A 640 20.67 -1.34 -9.73
N ARG A 641 20.11 -0.40 -10.46
CA ARG A 641 20.85 0.41 -11.43
C ARG A 641 21.09 1.80 -10.85
N LYS A 642 22.33 2.23 -10.85
CA LYS A 642 22.68 3.61 -10.52
C LYS A 642 23.68 4.13 -11.54
N ASP A 643 23.32 5.19 -12.23
CA ASP A 643 24.04 5.68 -13.38
C ASP A 643 24.20 4.56 -14.44
N GLN A 644 25.45 4.22 -14.81
CA GLN A 644 25.74 3.14 -15.75
C GLN A 644 26.16 1.83 -15.04
N THR A 645 26.14 1.80 -13.72
CA THR A 645 26.59 0.67 -12.91
C THR A 645 25.39 -0.17 -12.46
N MET A 646 25.55 -1.50 -12.61
CA MET A 646 24.60 -2.45 -12.02
C MET A 646 25.16 -2.96 -10.70
N TYR A 647 24.28 -3.03 -9.71
CA TYR A 647 24.56 -3.61 -8.40
C TYR A 647 23.66 -4.80 -8.19
N TYR A 648 24.25 -5.94 -7.82
CA TYR A 648 23.52 -7.18 -7.55
C TYR A 648 23.76 -7.61 -6.11
N ALA A 649 22.71 -8.10 -5.49
CA ALA A 649 22.78 -8.71 -4.16
C ALA A 649 22.19 -10.12 -4.22
N PHE A 650 23.01 -11.11 -3.86
CA PHE A 650 22.62 -12.51 -3.79
C PHE A 650 22.60 -12.96 -2.34
N PHE A 651 21.59 -13.74 -1.97
CA PHE A 651 21.39 -14.21 -0.60
C PHE A 651 21.12 -15.72 -0.58
N ALA A 652 21.89 -16.45 0.19
CA ALA A 652 21.70 -17.88 0.47
C ALA A 652 22.44 -18.23 1.76
N LYS A 653 21.93 -19.19 2.54
CA LYS A 653 22.65 -19.66 3.72
C LYS A 653 24.07 -20.12 3.34
N ARG A 654 24.21 -20.81 2.22
CA ARG A 654 25.45 -21.17 1.55
C ARG A 654 25.18 -21.36 0.07
N TRP A 655 26.03 -20.85 -0.78
CA TRP A 655 25.96 -21.03 -2.24
C TRP A 655 27.31 -21.41 -2.83
N LYS A 656 27.27 -22.34 -3.77
CA LYS A 656 28.43 -22.67 -4.61
C LYS A 656 27.91 -23.03 -6.00
N GLY A 657 28.18 -22.20 -6.97
CA GLY A 657 27.72 -22.39 -8.34
C GLY A 657 27.57 -21.07 -9.10
N PRO A 658 26.97 -21.12 -10.28
CA PRO A 658 26.74 -19.93 -11.07
C PRO A 658 25.64 -19.05 -10.44
N VAL A 659 25.83 -17.72 -10.55
CA VAL A 659 24.78 -16.70 -10.41
C VAL A 659 24.61 -16.01 -11.75
N GLU A 660 23.38 -15.66 -12.10
CA GLU A 660 23.06 -14.98 -13.35
C GLU A 660 22.95 -13.46 -13.09
N LEU A 661 23.65 -12.67 -13.91
CA LEU A 661 23.63 -11.20 -13.87
C LEU A 661 22.69 -10.67 -14.97
N ARG A 662 21.41 -10.54 -14.64
CA ARG A 662 20.35 -10.11 -15.58
C ARG A 662 20.34 -8.61 -15.78
N GLY A 663 19.90 -8.14 -16.95
CA GLY A 663 19.71 -6.72 -17.23
C GLY A 663 20.94 -5.98 -17.73
N LEU A 664 22.04 -6.69 -18.01
CA LEU A 664 23.24 -6.14 -18.65
C LEU A 664 22.99 -5.90 -20.15
N GLY A 665 23.58 -4.81 -20.69
CA GLY A 665 23.59 -4.52 -22.13
C GLY A 665 24.67 -5.31 -22.90
N ASP A 666 24.76 -5.08 -24.18
CA ASP A 666 25.70 -5.78 -25.10
C ASP A 666 27.11 -5.16 -25.06
N ARG A 667 27.82 -5.41 -23.97
CA ARG A 667 29.23 -4.99 -23.77
C ARG A 667 29.87 -5.81 -22.66
N ASN A 668 31.18 -5.68 -22.48
CA ASN A 668 31.88 -6.31 -21.36
C ASN A 668 31.71 -5.50 -20.06
N TYR A 669 31.73 -6.20 -18.95
CA TYR A 669 31.61 -5.61 -17.61
C TYR A 669 32.68 -6.16 -16.66
N SER A 670 33.27 -5.28 -15.88
CA SER A 670 34.10 -5.67 -14.73
C SER A 670 33.19 -5.97 -13.53
N VAL A 671 33.53 -7.01 -12.76
CA VAL A 671 32.76 -7.44 -11.59
C VAL A 671 33.63 -7.37 -10.35
N VAL A 672 33.13 -6.71 -9.31
CA VAL A 672 33.79 -6.54 -8.02
C VAL A 672 32.83 -6.89 -6.90
N ASP A 673 33.22 -7.72 -5.96
CA ASP A 673 32.58 -7.79 -4.65
C ASP A 673 32.92 -6.48 -3.91
N TYR A 674 31.94 -5.59 -3.78
CA TYR A 674 32.21 -4.25 -3.24
C TYR A 674 32.30 -4.21 -1.71
N VAL A 675 31.96 -5.28 -1.02
CA VAL A 675 32.12 -5.40 0.45
C VAL A 675 33.55 -5.78 0.81
N SER A 676 34.15 -6.70 0.06
CA SER A 676 35.54 -7.12 0.26
C SER A 676 36.54 -6.35 -0.62
N GLY A 677 36.09 -5.68 -1.66
CA GLY A 677 36.93 -5.03 -2.68
C GLY A 677 37.58 -6.02 -3.67
N LYS A 678 37.21 -7.30 -3.64
CA LYS A 678 37.80 -8.36 -4.47
C LYS A 678 37.27 -8.28 -5.90
N SER A 679 38.17 -8.19 -6.89
CA SER A 679 37.81 -8.37 -8.29
C SER A 679 37.45 -9.82 -8.58
N LEU A 680 36.34 -10.04 -9.25
CA LEU A 680 35.85 -11.35 -9.70
C LEU A 680 36.02 -11.53 -11.23
N GLY A 681 36.77 -10.62 -11.89
CA GLY A 681 37.06 -10.68 -13.31
C GLY A 681 36.07 -9.86 -14.17
N SER A 682 35.87 -10.30 -15.40
CA SER A 682 34.98 -9.66 -16.37
C SER A 682 33.98 -10.65 -16.91
N VAL A 683 32.79 -10.15 -17.25
CA VAL A 683 31.73 -10.93 -17.89
C VAL A 683 31.26 -10.25 -19.16
N PRO A 684 30.81 -11.00 -20.19
CA PRO A 684 30.15 -10.45 -21.34
C PRO A 684 28.74 -9.94 -20.92
N GLY A 685 28.14 -9.04 -21.71
CA GLY A 685 26.75 -8.66 -21.53
C GLY A 685 25.75 -9.78 -21.84
N HIS A 686 24.45 -9.46 -21.69
CA HIS A 686 23.32 -10.38 -21.88
C HIS A 686 23.39 -11.67 -21.04
N SER A 687 22.65 -11.71 -19.94
CA SER A 687 22.51 -12.91 -19.08
C SER A 687 23.84 -13.58 -18.70
N ALA A 688 24.81 -12.77 -18.28
CA ALA A 688 26.12 -13.28 -17.90
C ALA A 688 26.04 -14.20 -16.66
N HIS A 689 26.80 -15.28 -16.67
CA HIS A 689 26.91 -16.19 -15.54
C HIS A 689 28.28 -16.05 -14.89
N LEU A 690 28.30 -15.97 -13.58
CA LEU A 690 29.52 -15.89 -12.77
C LEU A 690 29.52 -17.04 -11.74
N SER A 691 30.53 -17.89 -11.75
CA SER A 691 30.69 -18.94 -10.73
C SER A 691 31.22 -18.33 -9.45
N VAL A 692 30.50 -18.50 -8.35
CA VAL A 692 30.80 -17.91 -7.05
C VAL A 692 30.61 -18.92 -5.92
N GLU A 693 31.29 -18.66 -4.78
CA GLU A 693 31.04 -19.35 -3.52
C GLU A 693 30.95 -18.30 -2.41
N PHE A 694 29.86 -18.35 -1.63
CA PHE A 694 29.63 -17.43 -0.52
C PHE A 694 28.71 -18.04 0.57
N ASP A 695 28.82 -17.52 1.78
CA ASP A 695 27.95 -17.81 2.91
C ASP A 695 27.21 -16.52 3.30
N GLY A 696 25.88 -16.58 3.40
CA GLY A 696 25.03 -15.44 3.75
C GLY A 696 24.69 -14.54 2.57
N ASP A 697 25.62 -13.71 2.15
CA ASP A 697 25.40 -12.71 1.10
C ASP A 697 26.61 -12.56 0.16
N LEU A 698 26.34 -12.05 -1.05
CA LEU A 698 27.34 -11.60 -2.01
C LEU A 698 26.83 -10.33 -2.69
N LEU A 699 27.56 -9.22 -2.52
CA LEU A 699 27.17 -7.91 -3.03
C LEU A 699 28.13 -7.45 -4.13
N LEU A 700 27.64 -7.37 -5.37
CA LEU A 700 28.43 -7.12 -6.56
C LEU A 700 28.21 -5.74 -7.15
N GLU A 701 29.28 -5.08 -7.52
CA GLU A 701 29.32 -3.90 -8.39
C GLU A 701 29.77 -4.33 -9.78
N VAL A 702 28.99 -4.03 -10.81
CA VAL A 702 29.18 -4.47 -12.20
C VAL A 702 29.20 -3.24 -13.11
N LYS A 703 30.41 -2.87 -13.55
CA LYS A 703 30.66 -1.65 -14.35
C LYS A 703 30.98 -1.99 -15.80
N PRO A 704 30.43 -1.21 -16.74
CA PRO A 704 30.82 -1.34 -18.14
C PRO A 704 32.31 -1.02 -18.32
N GLN A 705 32.97 -1.78 -19.19
CA GLN A 705 34.38 -1.57 -19.60
C GLN A 705 34.47 -0.70 -20.82
#